data_4229b0e13c6181bdea5914d87caeaa3e
#
_entry.id   4229b0e13c6181bdea5914d87caeaa3e
#
_cell.length_a   1.000
_cell.length_b   1.000
_cell.length_c   1.000
_cell.angle_alpha   90.00
_cell.angle_beta   90.00
_cell.angle_gamma   90.00
#
_symmetry.space_group_name_H-M   'P 1'
#
loop_
_entity.id
_entity.type
_entity.pdbx_description
1 polymer ?
#
loop_
_entity_poly.entity_id
_entity_poly.type
_entity_poly.pdbx_seq_one_letter_code
_entity_poly.pdbx_strand_id
1 'polypeptide(L)'
;MPSFLRALASFLALLTVLIGSAAAYAQDDYSRQAGEYALSGPLPGDQTRPALAFGPTGGYVVWQDNVTDGDGSGISAQRLNDNLSGTLAPFRVNQMAAGYQEFPQVAVLPNGGAVFVWQGGVLGFQKIYARFMNADGTFATDDILVGADTNQPSLHPAVAVLTSGEVVVVWSRMEGDGHLQGICARRLSSAGGLLGPEWVVNQTATYNQSKPAVAALAGGGFAVAWVSESIRGSDPLVAEGGTDAIAVDILARRFDAVAQPVAGEFKVNTQTYLCNHPALAPTAAGGFTVVWEQRDALVRTNGLDVLARTYDNNGVPIAAPVVVNATGYGDQYAPRVAVHGQTHMVVWTSLGQDGSYEGVYGRALTASGSPTGNEFRVNTTTLNRQDHPVVAADGTGRLLVVWSSFTGVAAGVDLYAQRYASAQPVPTPAAPRVNALSHSRLIISWAELAGYDLQHYAVFVDANPDALLVTNQMVVISNLVAGSEHTVRLEYVLRDGRRSALSDAAAGTTWGDDFNFDGLPDDWQARYWGANPVRWPAGSADTDGDGASNLQEFLAGTDPTNQASSLRLGMTRNGQGLWLNWNTEPGLVYQVQVSTNAIDWLNLGRARFAPGGTDALAVGGSDVRLYRIIRMR
;
A
#
# COMPACT_ATOMS: atom_id res chain seq x y z
N MET A 1 57.55 -2.36 2.05
CA MET A 1 56.47 -1.49 2.56
C MET A 1 55.72 -0.61 1.51
N PRO A 2 56.04 -0.55 0.21
CA PRO A 2 55.23 0.19 -0.75
C PRO A 2 54.13 -0.63 -1.43
N SER A 3 54.18 -1.96 -1.37
CA SER A 3 53.19 -2.82 -2.02
C SER A 3 51.89 -3.09 -1.21
N PHE A 4 51.95 -2.88 0.09
CA PHE A 4 50.80 -3.08 0.97
C PHE A 4 49.83 -1.90 1.00
N LEU A 5 50.32 -0.69 0.76
CA LEU A 5 49.49 0.53 0.68
C LEU A 5 48.71 0.66 -0.63
N ARG A 6 49.18 0.04 -1.73
CA ARG A 6 48.43 0.00 -3.01
C ARG A 6 47.27 -1.01 -2.98
N ALA A 7 47.42 -2.11 -2.27
CA ALA A 7 46.34 -3.10 -2.10
C ALA A 7 45.21 -2.57 -1.21
N LEU A 8 45.54 -1.77 -0.16
CA LEU A 8 44.54 -1.17 0.71
C LEU A 8 43.73 -0.05 0.04
N ALA A 9 44.38 0.75 -0.85
CA ALA A 9 43.70 1.80 -1.61
C ALA A 9 42.76 1.21 -2.68
N SER A 10 43.12 0.07 -3.29
CA SER A 10 42.26 -0.62 -4.24
C SER A 10 41.09 -1.35 -3.59
N PHE A 11 41.25 -1.80 -2.35
CA PHE A 11 40.16 -2.41 -1.57
C PHE A 11 39.19 -1.36 -1.01
N LEU A 12 39.66 -0.17 -0.64
CA LEU A 12 38.80 0.94 -0.24
C LEU A 12 38.05 1.57 -1.43
N ALA A 13 38.65 1.60 -2.63
CA ALA A 13 37.99 2.07 -3.85
C ALA A 13 36.94 1.07 -4.37
N LEU A 14 37.08 -0.23 -4.10
CA LEU A 14 36.06 -1.24 -4.44
C LEU A 14 34.93 -1.30 -3.41
N LEU A 15 35.16 -0.85 -2.15
CA LEU A 15 34.14 -0.80 -1.11
C LEU A 15 33.26 0.47 -1.20
N THR A 16 33.73 1.52 -1.87
CA THR A 16 32.95 2.75 -2.08
C THR A 16 32.08 2.72 -3.35
N VAL A 17 32.22 1.72 -4.21
CA VAL A 17 31.35 1.53 -5.39
C VAL A 17 30.16 0.59 -5.11
N LEU A 18 30.16 -0.10 -3.95
CA LEU A 18 29.08 -1.02 -3.53
C LEU A 18 28.08 -0.40 -2.54
N ILE A 19 28.16 0.90 -2.25
CA ILE A 19 27.16 1.65 -1.50
C ILE A 19 26.55 2.72 -2.42
N GLY A 20 25.82 2.30 -3.43
CA GLY A 20 25.31 3.25 -4.42
C GLY A 20 24.22 2.74 -5.33
N SER A 21 23.53 1.66 -4.98
CA SER A 21 22.17 1.41 -5.46
C SER A 21 21.29 1.20 -4.24
N ALA A 22 20.90 2.30 -3.58
CA ALA A 22 19.65 2.32 -2.90
C ALA A 22 18.64 1.96 -4.00
N ALA A 23 18.16 0.72 -4.00
CA ALA A 23 17.02 0.34 -4.78
C ALA A 23 15.96 1.39 -4.45
N ALA A 24 15.55 2.14 -5.46
CA ALA A 24 14.34 2.93 -5.35
C ALA A 24 13.24 1.91 -5.05
N TYR A 25 12.90 1.77 -3.78
CA TYR A 25 11.79 0.93 -3.36
C TYR A 25 10.56 1.50 -4.06
N ALA A 26 9.97 0.69 -4.93
CA ALA A 26 8.68 1.00 -5.48
C ALA A 26 7.75 1.29 -4.28
N GLN A 27 7.28 2.51 -4.24
CA GLN A 27 6.39 3.01 -3.22
C GLN A 27 5.05 2.29 -3.30
N ASP A 28 4.32 2.27 -2.19
CA ASP A 28 3.01 1.64 -2.05
C ASP A 28 2.18 1.74 -3.32
N ASP A 29 2.05 0.60 -4.01
CA ASP A 29 1.37 0.52 -5.29
C ASP A 29 -0.15 0.73 -5.18
N TYR A 30 -0.68 0.99 -3.97
CA TYR A 30 -2.11 1.12 -3.71
C TYR A 30 -2.44 2.36 -2.88
N SER A 31 -3.43 3.11 -3.35
CA SER A 31 -4.05 4.21 -2.62
C SER A 31 -5.46 3.86 -2.19
N ARG A 32 -5.83 4.31 -0.98
CA ARG A 32 -7.20 4.22 -0.47
C ARG A 32 -8.16 4.97 -1.38
N GLN A 33 -9.28 4.33 -1.74
CA GLN A 33 -10.33 4.90 -2.56
C GLN A 33 -11.55 5.22 -1.70
N ALA A 34 -11.83 6.49 -1.46
CA ALA A 34 -12.85 6.99 -0.53
C ALA A 34 -12.65 6.51 0.93
N GLY A 35 -13.64 6.69 1.79
CA GLY A 35 -13.63 6.20 3.17
C GLY A 35 -14.11 4.76 3.29
N GLU A 36 -13.98 4.19 4.49
CA GLU A 36 -14.62 2.93 4.83
C GLU A 36 -16.14 3.05 4.75
N TYR A 37 -16.82 1.95 4.49
CA TYR A 37 -18.27 1.92 4.37
C TYR A 37 -18.84 0.58 4.85
N ALA A 38 -20.06 0.61 5.37
CA ALA A 38 -20.81 -0.59 5.67
C ALA A 38 -21.18 -1.31 4.37
N LEU A 39 -20.67 -2.53 4.18
CA LEU A 39 -20.76 -3.23 2.89
C LEU A 39 -22.18 -3.61 2.52
N SER A 40 -22.93 -4.13 3.49
CA SER A 40 -24.32 -4.59 3.32
C SER A 40 -25.34 -3.68 3.98
N GLY A 41 -24.91 -2.56 4.58
CA GLY A 41 -25.71 -1.75 5.48
C GLY A 41 -25.97 -2.46 6.81
N PRO A 42 -26.73 -1.85 7.73
CA PRO A 42 -27.06 -2.48 9.00
C PRO A 42 -28.01 -3.67 8.77
N LEU A 43 -27.58 -4.86 9.12
CA LEU A 43 -28.37 -6.08 9.07
C LEU A 43 -28.72 -6.55 10.50
N PRO A 44 -29.82 -7.28 10.70
CA PRO A 44 -30.12 -7.89 12.01
C PRO A 44 -29.05 -8.93 12.39
N GLY A 45 -28.68 -8.97 13.67
CA GLY A 45 -27.74 -9.95 14.21
C GLY A 45 -26.29 -9.66 13.89
N ASP A 46 -25.45 -10.67 14.12
CA ASP A 46 -24.00 -10.56 13.91
C ASP A 46 -23.60 -11.10 12.54
N GLN A 47 -22.83 -10.32 11.78
CA GLN A 47 -22.18 -10.75 10.53
C GLN A 47 -20.68 -10.93 10.80
N THR A 48 -20.24 -12.18 10.80
CA THR A 48 -18.87 -12.54 11.18
C THR A 48 -18.20 -13.42 10.15
N ARG A 49 -16.86 -13.53 10.22
CA ARG A 49 -16.05 -14.41 9.38
C ARG A 49 -16.34 -14.24 7.88
N PRO A 50 -16.16 -13.04 7.33
CA PRO A 50 -16.35 -12.83 5.90
C PRO A 50 -15.36 -13.67 5.08
N ALA A 51 -15.79 -14.06 3.88
CA ALA A 51 -14.91 -14.50 2.79
C ALA A 51 -15.29 -13.77 1.50
N LEU A 52 -14.31 -13.55 0.62
CA LEU A 52 -14.43 -12.65 -0.51
C LEU A 52 -13.76 -13.27 -1.74
N ALA A 53 -14.43 -13.21 -2.89
CA ALA A 53 -13.84 -13.59 -4.16
C ALA A 53 -14.34 -12.71 -5.29
N PHE A 54 -13.44 -12.42 -6.25
CA PHE A 54 -13.75 -11.73 -7.49
C PHE A 54 -13.47 -12.60 -8.70
N GLY A 55 -14.22 -12.36 -9.75
CA GLY A 55 -14.05 -12.89 -11.08
C GLY A 55 -14.24 -11.81 -12.14
N PRO A 56 -14.23 -12.16 -13.44
CA PRO A 56 -14.28 -11.19 -14.53
C PRO A 56 -15.54 -10.30 -14.56
N THR A 57 -16.63 -10.71 -13.92
CA THR A 57 -17.96 -10.06 -13.98
C THR A 57 -18.47 -9.60 -12.62
N GLY A 58 -17.55 -9.33 -11.68
CA GLY A 58 -17.89 -8.93 -10.31
C GLY A 58 -17.48 -9.98 -9.29
N GLY A 59 -17.99 -9.87 -8.06
CA GLY A 59 -17.59 -10.73 -6.96
C GLY A 59 -18.72 -11.08 -6.02
N TYR A 60 -18.37 -11.84 -4.99
CA TYR A 60 -19.26 -12.19 -3.89
C TYR A 60 -18.52 -12.02 -2.57
N VAL A 61 -19.26 -11.49 -1.59
CA VAL A 61 -18.91 -11.60 -0.18
C VAL A 61 -19.88 -12.60 0.47
N VAL A 62 -19.35 -13.46 1.31
CA VAL A 62 -20.12 -14.44 2.09
C VAL A 62 -19.73 -14.32 3.54
N TRP A 63 -20.65 -14.52 4.46
CA TRP A 63 -20.42 -14.43 5.91
C TRP A 63 -21.30 -15.38 6.69
N GLN A 64 -20.93 -15.59 7.93
CA GLN A 64 -21.71 -16.30 8.92
C GLN A 64 -22.59 -15.29 9.66
N ASP A 65 -23.88 -15.56 9.81
CA ASP A 65 -24.79 -14.77 10.62
C ASP A 65 -25.61 -15.64 11.60
N ASN A 66 -26.18 -15.01 12.60
CA ASN A 66 -26.93 -15.71 13.66
C ASN A 66 -28.45 -15.53 13.58
N VAL A 67 -28.99 -15.06 12.45
CA VAL A 67 -30.41 -14.70 12.34
C VAL A 67 -31.09 -15.32 11.11
N THR A 68 -30.38 -15.47 10.00
CA THR A 68 -30.98 -15.61 8.66
C THR A 68 -31.64 -16.97 8.42
N ASP A 69 -31.16 -18.07 9.03
CA ASP A 69 -31.71 -19.40 8.77
C ASP A 69 -32.67 -19.93 9.85
N GLY A 70 -32.73 -19.27 10.99
CA GLY A 70 -33.69 -19.54 12.06
C GLY A 70 -33.28 -20.63 13.07
N ASP A 71 -32.08 -21.24 12.95
CA ASP A 71 -31.52 -22.19 13.90
C ASP A 71 -29.99 -22.08 13.99
N GLY A 72 -29.47 -21.53 15.10
CA GLY A 72 -28.03 -21.38 15.30
C GLY A 72 -27.42 -20.29 14.43
N SER A 73 -26.46 -20.66 13.57
CA SER A 73 -25.85 -19.75 12.61
C SER A 73 -26.08 -20.22 11.18
N GLY A 74 -26.35 -19.28 10.27
CA GLY A 74 -26.55 -19.48 8.85
C GLY A 74 -25.45 -18.85 8.01
N ILE A 75 -25.48 -19.15 6.71
CA ILE A 75 -24.57 -18.56 5.72
C ILE A 75 -25.36 -17.61 4.82
N SER A 76 -24.95 -16.37 4.83
CA SER A 76 -25.48 -15.31 3.94
C SER A 76 -24.41 -14.81 2.98
N ALA A 77 -24.85 -14.34 1.83
CA ALA A 77 -23.97 -13.78 0.80
C ALA A 77 -24.59 -12.55 0.12
N GLN A 78 -23.74 -11.76 -0.51
CA GLN A 78 -24.13 -10.63 -1.33
C GLN A 78 -23.25 -10.54 -2.57
N ARG A 79 -23.86 -10.24 -3.71
CA ARG A 79 -23.13 -9.96 -4.95
C ARG A 79 -22.55 -8.55 -4.90
N LEU A 80 -21.32 -8.40 -5.38
CA LEU A 80 -20.60 -7.13 -5.49
C LEU A 80 -20.60 -6.66 -6.95
N ASN A 81 -20.77 -5.37 -7.14
CA ASN A 81 -20.73 -4.71 -8.44
C ASN A 81 -19.31 -4.21 -8.80
N ASP A 82 -19.21 -3.55 -9.95
CA ASP A 82 -17.97 -2.95 -10.44
C ASP A 82 -17.44 -1.83 -9.53
N ASN A 83 -18.26 -1.27 -8.64
CA ASN A 83 -17.82 -0.32 -7.62
C ASN A 83 -17.39 -0.99 -6.31
N LEU A 84 -17.29 -2.33 -6.29
CA LEU A 84 -16.98 -3.13 -5.13
C LEU A 84 -17.95 -2.87 -3.97
N SER A 85 -19.22 -2.68 -4.27
CA SER A 85 -20.33 -2.49 -3.32
C SER A 85 -21.39 -3.55 -3.54
N GLY A 86 -22.21 -3.82 -2.53
CA GLY A 86 -23.38 -4.69 -2.68
C GLY A 86 -24.37 -4.15 -3.72
N THR A 87 -24.85 -4.99 -4.62
CA THR A 87 -25.80 -4.60 -5.69
C THR A 87 -27.24 -4.94 -5.39
N LEU A 88 -27.47 -6.01 -4.67
CA LEU A 88 -28.77 -6.57 -4.35
C LEU A 88 -28.84 -6.83 -2.85
N ALA A 89 -30.04 -7.09 -2.34
CA ALA A 89 -30.19 -7.53 -0.96
C ALA A 89 -29.37 -8.83 -0.73
N PRO A 90 -28.82 -9.00 0.48
CA PRO A 90 -28.21 -10.26 0.88
C PRO A 90 -29.20 -11.43 0.74
N PHE A 91 -28.66 -12.60 0.46
CA PHE A 91 -29.44 -13.83 0.33
C PHE A 91 -28.82 -14.95 1.15
N ARG A 92 -29.65 -15.86 1.64
CA ARG A 92 -29.22 -17.05 2.34
C ARG A 92 -28.63 -18.06 1.36
N VAL A 93 -27.49 -18.66 1.72
CA VAL A 93 -26.77 -19.66 0.91
C VAL A 93 -27.22 -21.07 1.26
N ASN A 94 -27.16 -21.47 2.53
CA ASN A 94 -27.50 -22.82 2.97
C ASN A 94 -29.02 -23.08 2.91
N GLN A 95 -29.43 -24.28 2.47
CA GLN A 95 -30.83 -24.73 2.53
C GLN A 95 -31.10 -25.38 3.89
N MET A 96 -30.18 -26.22 4.36
CA MET A 96 -30.29 -26.87 5.67
C MET A 96 -30.09 -25.83 6.77
N ALA A 97 -31.09 -25.65 7.64
CA ALA A 97 -31.03 -24.75 8.77
C ALA A 97 -30.53 -25.44 10.05
N ALA A 98 -30.73 -26.76 10.19
CA ALA A 98 -30.48 -27.48 11.42
C ALA A 98 -29.01 -27.37 11.89
N GLY A 99 -28.82 -26.86 13.11
CA GLY A 99 -27.51 -26.71 13.73
C GLY A 99 -26.75 -25.46 13.29
N TYR A 100 -25.43 -25.53 13.32
CA TYR A 100 -24.56 -24.40 13.03
C TYR A 100 -23.99 -24.49 11.62
N GLN A 101 -24.15 -23.43 10.85
CA GLN A 101 -23.50 -23.25 9.53
C GLN A 101 -22.41 -22.21 9.71
N GLU A 102 -21.15 -22.61 9.49
CA GLU A 102 -19.98 -21.81 9.88
C GLU A 102 -18.85 -21.86 8.86
N PHE A 103 -17.87 -20.97 9.01
CA PHE A 103 -16.65 -20.90 8.21
C PHE A 103 -16.91 -20.90 6.70
N PRO A 104 -17.74 -19.96 6.20
CA PRO A 104 -18.05 -19.89 4.79
C PRO A 104 -16.81 -19.52 3.97
N GLN A 105 -16.77 -20.06 2.77
CA GLN A 105 -15.80 -19.73 1.73
C GLN A 105 -16.53 -19.54 0.40
N VAL A 106 -15.96 -18.73 -0.49
CA VAL A 106 -16.52 -18.49 -1.81
C VAL A 106 -15.40 -18.46 -2.86
N ALA A 107 -15.69 -18.99 -4.04
CA ALA A 107 -14.84 -18.82 -5.22
C ALA A 107 -15.73 -18.55 -6.44
N VAL A 108 -15.26 -17.68 -7.35
CA VAL A 108 -15.98 -17.32 -8.57
C VAL A 108 -15.55 -18.25 -9.68
N LEU A 109 -16.55 -18.76 -10.43
CA LEU A 109 -16.36 -19.66 -11.56
C LEU A 109 -16.02 -18.89 -12.84
N PRO A 110 -15.31 -19.46 -13.81
CA PRO A 110 -14.94 -18.78 -15.06
C PRO A 110 -16.16 -18.29 -15.88
N ASN A 111 -17.32 -18.91 -15.71
CA ASN A 111 -18.57 -18.52 -16.36
C ASN A 111 -19.31 -17.36 -15.67
N GLY A 112 -18.72 -16.79 -14.58
CA GLY A 112 -19.31 -15.72 -13.78
C GLY A 112 -20.27 -16.19 -12.68
N GLY A 113 -20.49 -17.50 -12.54
CA GLY A 113 -21.16 -18.08 -11.38
C GLY A 113 -20.25 -18.17 -10.16
N ALA A 114 -20.72 -18.79 -9.08
CA ALA A 114 -19.96 -18.96 -7.84
C ALA A 114 -20.19 -20.33 -7.21
N VAL A 115 -19.21 -20.75 -6.41
CA VAL A 115 -19.36 -21.86 -5.48
C VAL A 115 -19.16 -21.35 -4.07
N PHE A 116 -20.11 -21.65 -3.19
CA PHE A 116 -20.07 -21.39 -1.75
C PHE A 116 -19.81 -22.71 -1.04
N VAL A 117 -18.91 -22.70 -0.05
CA VAL A 117 -18.54 -23.88 0.74
C VAL A 117 -18.58 -23.51 2.21
N TRP A 118 -19.09 -24.39 3.06
CA TRP A 118 -19.18 -24.17 4.50
C TRP A 118 -19.13 -25.49 5.28
N GLN A 119 -18.85 -25.41 6.58
CA GLN A 119 -19.13 -26.52 7.50
C GLN A 119 -20.53 -26.34 8.09
N GLY A 120 -21.29 -27.41 8.21
CA GLY A 120 -22.67 -27.31 8.70
C GLY A 120 -23.12 -28.54 9.44
N GLY A 121 -24.11 -28.36 10.35
CA GLY A 121 -24.75 -29.40 11.12
C GLY A 121 -24.58 -29.26 12.62
N VAL A 122 -24.91 -30.32 13.35
CA VAL A 122 -24.83 -30.35 14.81
C VAL A 122 -23.38 -30.31 15.27
N LEU A 123 -23.12 -29.56 16.34
CA LEU A 123 -21.78 -29.40 16.93
C LEU A 123 -21.17 -30.78 17.25
N GLY A 124 -19.92 -31.00 16.80
CA GLY A 124 -19.21 -32.28 16.92
C GLY A 124 -19.53 -33.31 15.79
N PHE A 125 -20.47 -32.99 14.89
CA PHE A 125 -20.85 -33.82 13.75
C PHE A 125 -20.95 -33.02 12.45
N GLN A 126 -20.31 -31.85 12.38
CA GLN A 126 -20.33 -31.00 11.21
C GLN A 126 -19.79 -31.72 9.98
N LYS A 127 -20.33 -31.36 8.84
CA LYS A 127 -19.95 -31.86 7.51
C LYS A 127 -19.59 -30.66 6.62
N ILE A 128 -18.93 -30.94 5.50
CA ILE A 128 -18.63 -29.92 4.50
C ILE A 128 -19.68 -29.96 3.39
N TYR A 129 -20.27 -28.80 3.16
CA TYR A 129 -21.28 -28.59 2.12
C TYR A 129 -20.77 -27.62 1.07
N ALA A 130 -21.28 -27.77 -0.13
CA ALA A 130 -21.09 -26.82 -1.23
C ALA A 130 -22.42 -26.52 -1.91
N ARG A 131 -22.56 -25.32 -2.48
CA ARG A 131 -23.70 -24.94 -3.32
C ARG A 131 -23.24 -24.05 -4.47
N PHE A 132 -23.74 -24.35 -5.66
CA PHE A 132 -23.35 -23.63 -6.87
C PHE A 132 -24.42 -22.64 -7.29
N MET A 133 -23.96 -21.51 -7.82
CA MET A 133 -24.79 -20.42 -8.32
C MET A 133 -24.42 -20.11 -9.77
N ASN A 134 -25.41 -19.89 -10.60
CA ASN A 134 -25.26 -19.44 -11.98
C ASN A 134 -24.84 -17.95 -12.04
N ALA A 135 -24.35 -17.50 -13.19
CA ALA A 135 -23.97 -16.10 -13.41
C ALA A 135 -25.15 -15.10 -13.27
N ASP A 136 -26.38 -15.57 -13.50
CA ASP A 136 -27.62 -14.79 -13.35
C ASP A 136 -28.06 -14.61 -11.89
N GLY A 137 -27.37 -15.25 -10.93
CA GLY A 137 -27.69 -15.20 -9.51
C GLY A 137 -28.69 -16.24 -9.01
N THR A 138 -29.11 -17.17 -9.86
CA THR A 138 -29.95 -18.31 -9.45
C THR A 138 -29.06 -19.45 -8.94
N PHE A 139 -29.51 -20.22 -7.94
CA PHE A 139 -28.80 -21.41 -7.53
C PHE A 139 -28.92 -22.52 -8.58
N ALA A 140 -27.76 -23.10 -8.93
CA ALA A 140 -27.65 -24.19 -9.89
C ALA A 140 -27.85 -25.57 -9.22
N THR A 141 -27.62 -25.66 -7.92
CA THR A 141 -27.70 -26.91 -7.14
C THR A 141 -28.41 -26.70 -5.81
N ASP A 142 -28.82 -27.80 -5.22
CA ASP A 142 -29.10 -27.90 -3.78
C ASP A 142 -27.78 -27.97 -2.99
N ASP A 143 -27.89 -28.07 -1.65
CA ASP A 143 -26.74 -28.30 -0.78
C ASP A 143 -26.09 -29.66 -1.08
N ILE A 144 -24.84 -29.67 -1.51
CA ILE A 144 -24.06 -30.85 -1.88
C ILE A 144 -23.19 -31.26 -0.69
N LEU A 145 -23.32 -32.47 -0.18
CA LEU A 145 -22.38 -33.01 0.79
C LEU A 145 -21.06 -33.34 0.08
N VAL A 146 -19.99 -32.62 0.40
CA VAL A 146 -18.70 -32.71 -0.29
C VAL A 146 -17.89 -33.90 0.22
N GLY A 147 -17.75 -34.04 1.53
CA GLY A 147 -17.01 -35.13 2.15
C GLY A 147 -17.80 -36.43 2.25
N ALA A 148 -17.16 -37.50 2.71
CA ALA A 148 -17.86 -38.76 3.02
C ALA A 148 -18.84 -38.54 4.18
N ASP A 149 -19.97 -39.20 4.12
CA ASP A 149 -20.96 -39.21 5.20
C ASP A 149 -20.51 -40.19 6.30
N THR A 150 -19.67 -39.67 7.18
CA THR A 150 -19.14 -40.41 8.35
C THR A 150 -19.66 -39.76 9.64
N ASN A 151 -19.55 -40.46 10.76
CA ASN A 151 -19.87 -39.90 12.07
C ASN A 151 -18.78 -38.96 12.61
N GLN A 152 -17.70 -38.75 11.85
CA GLN A 152 -16.58 -37.90 12.24
C GLN A 152 -16.79 -36.45 11.76
N PRO A 153 -16.46 -35.42 12.57
CA PRO A 153 -16.59 -34.04 12.17
C PRO A 153 -15.59 -33.66 11.08
N SER A 154 -16.06 -32.83 10.14
CA SER A 154 -15.30 -32.19 9.09
C SER A 154 -15.37 -30.69 9.26
N LEU A 155 -14.22 -30.01 9.31
CA LEU A 155 -14.09 -28.64 9.79
C LEU A 155 -13.17 -27.81 8.88
N HIS A 156 -13.31 -26.49 8.95
CA HIS A 156 -12.43 -25.50 8.32
C HIS A 156 -12.25 -25.74 6.81
N PRO A 157 -13.31 -25.63 6.02
CA PRO A 157 -13.20 -25.80 4.57
C PRO A 157 -12.44 -24.63 3.93
N ALA A 158 -11.74 -24.93 2.82
CA ALA A 158 -11.24 -23.94 1.89
C ALA A 158 -11.53 -24.39 0.46
N VAL A 159 -11.65 -23.44 -0.48
CA VAL A 159 -12.05 -23.70 -1.86
C VAL A 159 -11.19 -22.93 -2.85
N ALA A 160 -10.87 -23.57 -3.98
CA ALA A 160 -10.24 -22.92 -5.13
C ALA A 160 -10.89 -23.42 -6.42
N VAL A 161 -10.99 -22.54 -7.41
CA VAL A 161 -11.42 -22.87 -8.77
C VAL A 161 -10.18 -22.97 -9.65
N LEU A 162 -9.96 -24.14 -10.26
CA LEU A 162 -8.84 -24.39 -11.15
C LEU A 162 -9.03 -23.69 -12.51
N THR A 163 -7.97 -23.53 -13.26
CA THR A 163 -8.02 -22.97 -14.63
C THR A 163 -8.90 -23.78 -15.58
N SER A 164 -9.12 -25.08 -15.29
CA SER A 164 -10.08 -25.95 -16.00
C SER A 164 -11.55 -25.63 -15.71
N GLY A 165 -11.84 -24.82 -14.68
CA GLY A 165 -13.16 -24.57 -14.13
C GLY A 165 -13.61 -25.62 -13.10
N GLU A 166 -12.83 -26.67 -12.85
CA GLU A 166 -13.09 -27.58 -11.75
C GLU A 166 -12.84 -26.93 -10.40
N VAL A 167 -13.52 -27.39 -9.38
CA VAL A 167 -13.43 -26.87 -8.01
C VAL A 167 -12.70 -27.87 -7.14
N VAL A 168 -11.73 -27.42 -6.36
CA VAL A 168 -11.07 -28.19 -5.30
C VAL A 168 -11.53 -27.66 -3.96
N VAL A 169 -12.08 -28.54 -3.12
CA VAL A 169 -12.41 -28.26 -1.73
C VAL A 169 -11.48 -29.06 -0.83
N VAL A 170 -10.92 -28.40 0.17
CA VAL A 170 -10.05 -29.03 1.19
C VAL A 170 -10.62 -28.75 2.58
N TRP A 171 -10.45 -29.67 3.52
CA TRP A 171 -10.95 -29.53 4.89
C TRP A 171 -10.15 -30.38 5.87
N SER A 172 -10.28 -30.10 7.17
CA SER A 172 -9.81 -30.98 8.23
C SER A 172 -10.90 -31.99 8.58
N ARG A 173 -10.58 -33.27 8.73
CA ARG A 173 -11.51 -34.30 9.21
C ARG A 173 -10.88 -35.11 10.33
N MET A 174 -11.65 -35.38 11.39
CA MET A 174 -11.26 -36.28 12.45
C MET A 174 -11.06 -37.67 11.87
N GLU A 175 -9.94 -38.34 12.21
CA GLU A 175 -9.50 -39.64 11.67
C GLU A 175 -9.38 -39.66 10.13
N GLY A 176 -9.22 -38.50 9.49
CA GLY A 176 -9.14 -38.35 8.03
C GLY A 176 -7.95 -39.10 7.42
N ASP A 177 -6.84 -39.14 8.13
CA ASP A 177 -5.60 -39.83 7.75
C ASP A 177 -5.28 -41.03 8.64
N GLY A 178 -6.21 -41.43 9.52
CA GLY A 178 -6.07 -42.56 10.44
C GLY A 178 -5.59 -42.21 11.82
N HIS A 179 -5.33 -40.92 12.11
CA HIS A 179 -4.96 -40.40 13.43
C HIS A 179 -5.59 -39.01 13.62
N LEU A 180 -6.04 -38.62 14.77
CA LEU A 180 -6.66 -37.33 15.09
C LEU A 180 -7.27 -36.61 13.87
N GLN A 181 -6.84 -35.38 13.53
CA GLN A 181 -7.29 -34.65 12.34
C GLN A 181 -6.32 -34.83 11.17
N GLY A 182 -6.83 -35.18 9.99
CA GLY A 182 -6.11 -35.17 8.72
C GLY A 182 -6.71 -34.19 7.72
N ILE A 183 -5.95 -33.78 6.72
CA ILE A 183 -6.41 -32.92 5.64
C ILE A 183 -6.96 -33.76 4.51
N CYS A 184 -8.25 -33.61 4.24
CA CYS A 184 -8.96 -34.27 3.14
C CYS A 184 -9.22 -33.25 2.01
N ALA A 185 -9.36 -33.77 0.80
CA ALA A 185 -9.72 -33.00 -0.37
C ALA A 185 -10.67 -33.74 -1.29
N ARG A 186 -11.44 -33.00 -2.10
CA ARG A 186 -12.28 -33.55 -3.18
C ARG A 186 -12.39 -32.56 -4.33
N ARG A 187 -12.47 -33.09 -5.54
CA ARG A 187 -12.76 -32.29 -6.73
C ARG A 187 -14.26 -32.35 -7.06
N LEU A 188 -14.76 -31.21 -7.56
CA LEU A 188 -16.11 -31.10 -8.12
C LEU A 188 -16.01 -30.53 -9.52
N SER A 189 -16.96 -30.87 -10.39
CA SER A 189 -17.10 -30.19 -11.67
C SER A 189 -17.62 -28.76 -11.49
N SER A 190 -17.50 -27.92 -12.50
CA SER A 190 -18.09 -26.57 -12.51
C SER A 190 -19.62 -26.55 -12.36
N ALA A 191 -20.28 -27.68 -12.52
CA ALA A 191 -21.72 -27.87 -12.33
C ALA A 191 -22.07 -28.53 -10.98
N GLY A 192 -21.11 -28.74 -10.08
CA GLY A 192 -21.32 -29.33 -8.75
C GLY A 192 -21.24 -30.85 -8.67
N GLY A 193 -21.00 -31.56 -9.78
CA GLY A 193 -20.83 -33.00 -9.77
C GLY A 193 -19.55 -33.44 -9.05
N LEU A 194 -19.63 -34.41 -8.12
CA LEU A 194 -18.48 -34.93 -7.42
C LEU A 194 -17.58 -35.72 -8.38
N LEU A 195 -16.29 -35.38 -8.45
CA LEU A 195 -15.29 -36.00 -9.33
C LEU A 195 -14.40 -36.95 -8.53
N GLY A 196 -14.73 -38.22 -8.54
CA GLY A 196 -14.00 -39.25 -7.80
C GLY A 196 -14.22 -39.24 -6.28
N PRO A 197 -13.50 -40.10 -5.55
CA PRO A 197 -13.54 -40.16 -4.09
C PRO A 197 -12.76 -38.97 -3.50
N GLU A 198 -12.97 -38.68 -2.21
CA GLU A 198 -12.06 -37.84 -1.43
C GLU A 198 -10.70 -38.55 -1.25
N TRP A 199 -9.66 -37.75 -1.02
CA TRP A 199 -8.30 -38.23 -0.74
C TRP A 199 -7.63 -37.44 0.38
N VAL A 200 -6.60 -38.06 0.98
CA VAL A 200 -5.78 -37.42 2.02
C VAL A 200 -4.68 -36.57 1.37
N VAL A 201 -4.53 -35.33 1.80
CA VAL A 201 -3.55 -34.35 1.29
C VAL A 201 -2.21 -34.51 1.99
N ASN A 202 -2.20 -34.60 3.33
CA ASN A 202 -1.00 -34.68 4.15
C ASN A 202 -0.36 -36.10 4.04
N GLN A 203 0.96 -36.13 4.26
CA GLN A 203 1.72 -37.39 4.35
C GLN A 203 2.05 -37.74 5.80
N THR A 204 2.31 -36.70 6.63
CA THR A 204 2.48 -36.87 8.08
C THR A 204 1.11 -37.02 8.72
N ALA A 205 0.80 -38.21 9.25
CA ALA A 205 -0.47 -38.49 9.91
C ALA A 205 -0.41 -38.33 11.44
N THR A 206 0.75 -38.06 12.03
CA THR A 206 0.92 -37.99 13.49
C THR A 206 0.33 -36.66 13.99
N TYR A 207 -0.53 -36.72 15.03
CA TYR A 207 -1.23 -35.61 15.65
C TYR A 207 -2.21 -34.86 14.70
N ASN A 208 -2.52 -33.58 14.99
CA ASN A 208 -3.51 -32.84 14.23
C ASN A 208 -2.89 -32.18 13.00
N GLN A 209 -3.54 -32.40 11.86
CA GLN A 209 -3.37 -31.67 10.63
C GLN A 209 -4.65 -30.87 10.42
N SER A 210 -4.61 -29.55 10.51
CA SER A 210 -5.82 -28.72 10.59
C SER A 210 -5.74 -27.41 9.83
N LYS A 211 -6.89 -26.74 9.69
CA LYS A 211 -7.02 -25.40 9.10
C LYS A 211 -6.33 -25.26 7.74
N PRO A 212 -6.70 -26.06 6.75
CA PRO A 212 -6.11 -25.97 5.43
C PRO A 212 -6.51 -24.68 4.71
N ALA A 213 -5.61 -24.21 3.83
CA ALA A 213 -5.87 -23.21 2.83
C ALA A 213 -5.44 -23.73 1.46
N VAL A 214 -6.09 -23.29 0.39
CA VAL A 214 -5.83 -23.77 -0.98
C VAL A 214 -5.80 -22.59 -1.95
N ALA A 215 -4.90 -22.65 -2.93
CA ALA A 215 -4.84 -21.69 -4.04
C ALA A 215 -4.63 -22.45 -5.36
N ALA A 216 -5.42 -22.09 -6.38
CA ALA A 216 -5.21 -22.54 -7.74
C ALA A 216 -3.99 -21.83 -8.32
N LEU A 217 -3.14 -22.54 -9.06
CA LEU A 217 -1.93 -22.01 -9.68
C LEU A 217 -2.14 -21.76 -11.18
N ALA A 218 -1.46 -20.78 -11.73
CA ALA A 218 -1.58 -20.41 -13.16
C ALA A 218 -1.25 -21.56 -14.12
N GLY A 219 -0.42 -22.53 -13.70
CA GLY A 219 -0.10 -23.73 -14.46
C GLY A 219 -1.18 -24.83 -14.46
N GLY A 220 -2.37 -24.56 -13.88
CA GLY A 220 -3.53 -25.46 -13.85
C GLY A 220 -3.59 -26.35 -12.62
N GLY A 221 -2.52 -26.50 -11.85
CA GLY A 221 -2.49 -27.20 -10.57
C GLY A 221 -2.94 -26.34 -9.40
N PHE A 222 -2.66 -26.80 -8.17
CA PHE A 222 -2.97 -26.08 -6.94
C PHE A 222 -1.96 -26.38 -5.83
N ALA A 223 -1.91 -25.50 -4.84
CA ALA A 223 -1.15 -25.66 -3.61
C ALA A 223 -2.09 -25.70 -2.41
N VAL A 224 -1.78 -26.54 -1.43
CA VAL A 224 -2.47 -26.62 -0.13
C VAL A 224 -1.45 -26.36 0.96
N ALA A 225 -1.78 -25.54 1.95
CA ALA A 225 -0.99 -25.39 3.18
C ALA A 225 -1.91 -25.63 4.39
N TRP A 226 -1.34 -26.14 5.48
CA TRP A 226 -2.10 -26.46 6.70
C TRP A 226 -1.25 -26.33 7.96
N VAL A 227 -1.90 -26.31 9.10
CA VAL A 227 -1.27 -26.39 10.41
C VAL A 227 -0.99 -27.86 10.71
N SER A 228 0.25 -28.19 11.03
CA SER A 228 0.70 -29.54 11.41
C SER A 228 1.26 -29.54 12.83
N GLU A 229 0.63 -30.26 13.72
CA GLU A 229 1.13 -30.52 15.06
C GLU A 229 2.10 -31.70 15.03
N SER A 230 3.22 -31.58 15.76
CA SER A 230 4.18 -32.67 15.95
C SER A 230 4.79 -32.63 17.34
N ILE A 231 5.14 -33.76 17.92
CA ILE A 231 5.96 -33.77 19.14
C ILE A 231 7.41 -33.65 18.72
N ARG A 232 8.14 -32.75 19.39
CA ARG A 232 9.61 -32.70 19.35
C ARG A 232 10.19 -33.54 20.46
N GLY A 233 11.14 -34.41 20.13
CA GLY A 233 12.02 -35.01 21.13
C GLY A 233 12.74 -33.91 21.93
N SER A 234 12.88 -34.15 23.25
CA SER A 234 13.46 -33.28 24.28
C SER A 234 14.22 -32.05 23.78
N ASP A 235 13.56 -30.90 23.71
CA ASP A 235 14.20 -29.60 23.64
C ASP A 235 14.82 -29.30 25.02
N PRO A 236 16.14 -29.10 25.13
CA PRO A 236 16.79 -28.84 26.42
C PRO A 236 16.28 -27.56 27.11
N LEU A 237 15.56 -26.68 26.43
CA LEU A 237 14.95 -25.46 27.00
C LEU A 237 13.59 -25.73 27.68
N VAL A 238 13.01 -26.93 27.56
CA VAL A 238 11.72 -27.32 28.19
C VAL A 238 11.91 -28.35 29.31
N ALA A 239 13.15 -28.66 29.71
CA ALA A 239 13.50 -29.75 30.61
C ALA A 239 13.14 -29.55 32.10
N GLU A 240 12.43 -28.49 32.48
CA GLU A 240 11.94 -28.31 33.86
C GLU A 240 10.42 -28.55 33.95
N GLY A 241 9.95 -29.75 33.63
CA GLY A 241 8.53 -30.04 33.85
C GLY A 241 7.92 -31.25 33.16
N GLY A 242 8.63 -31.98 32.35
CA GLY A 242 8.24 -33.33 31.93
C GLY A 242 7.00 -33.47 31.07
N THR A 243 6.65 -32.48 30.22
CA THR A 243 5.69 -32.65 29.13
C THR A 243 6.37 -32.33 27.80
N ASP A 244 6.33 -33.26 26.86
CA ASP A 244 6.83 -33.06 25.50
C ASP A 244 6.20 -31.79 24.89
N ALA A 245 7.03 -30.81 24.52
CA ALA A 245 6.53 -29.59 23.90
C ALA A 245 5.96 -29.91 22.50
N ILE A 246 4.68 -29.60 22.28
CA ILE A 246 4.07 -29.71 20.98
C ILE A 246 4.62 -28.62 20.08
N ALA A 247 5.25 -29.00 18.96
CA ALA A 247 5.58 -28.07 17.89
C ALA A 247 4.41 -27.95 16.92
N VAL A 248 4.16 -26.75 16.44
CA VAL A 248 3.11 -26.43 15.47
C VAL A 248 3.74 -25.73 14.29
N ASP A 249 3.77 -26.39 13.16
CA ASP A 249 4.39 -25.93 11.93
C ASP A 249 3.34 -25.65 10.84
N ILE A 250 3.71 -24.89 9.82
CA ILE A 250 2.97 -24.81 8.56
C ILE A 250 3.63 -25.76 7.56
N LEU A 251 2.89 -26.74 7.10
CA LEU A 251 3.27 -27.61 5.99
C LEU A 251 2.50 -27.22 4.73
N ALA A 252 3.08 -27.52 3.58
CA ALA A 252 2.44 -27.33 2.29
C ALA A 252 2.75 -28.48 1.32
N ARG A 253 1.86 -28.67 0.34
CA ARG A 253 2.02 -29.65 -0.74
C ARG A 253 1.40 -29.14 -2.03
N ARG A 254 2.00 -29.48 -3.15
CA ARG A 254 1.55 -29.10 -4.49
C ARG A 254 0.96 -30.28 -5.24
N PHE A 255 -0.02 -29.97 -6.06
CA PHE A 255 -0.73 -30.91 -6.91
C PHE A 255 -0.80 -30.39 -8.35
N ASP A 256 -0.82 -31.29 -9.31
CA ASP A 256 -1.06 -30.95 -10.71
C ASP A 256 -2.57 -30.72 -11.00
N ALA A 257 -2.90 -30.47 -12.26
CA ALA A 257 -4.27 -30.18 -12.70
C ALA A 257 -5.25 -31.34 -12.52
N VAL A 258 -4.76 -32.58 -12.37
CA VAL A 258 -5.58 -33.79 -12.14
C VAL A 258 -5.49 -34.26 -10.70
N ALA A 259 -4.97 -33.43 -9.80
CA ALA A 259 -4.80 -33.63 -8.37
C ALA A 259 -3.80 -34.75 -8.02
N GLN A 260 -2.83 -35.03 -8.89
CA GLN A 260 -1.70 -35.86 -8.50
C GLN A 260 -0.65 -35.00 -7.77
N PRO A 261 -0.07 -35.52 -6.67
CA PRO A 261 0.98 -34.79 -5.97
C PRO A 261 2.22 -34.63 -6.86
N VAL A 262 2.69 -33.37 -7.03
CA VAL A 262 3.89 -33.08 -7.82
C VAL A 262 5.15 -33.42 -7.02
N ALA A 263 5.09 -33.28 -5.68
CA ALA A 263 6.19 -33.60 -4.77
C ALA A 263 5.65 -34.05 -3.40
N GLY A 264 6.55 -34.37 -2.47
CA GLY A 264 6.22 -34.53 -1.06
C GLY A 264 5.77 -33.23 -0.40
N GLU A 265 5.20 -33.37 0.80
CA GLU A 265 4.96 -32.18 1.65
C GLU A 265 6.26 -31.56 2.11
N PHE A 266 6.24 -30.26 2.39
CA PHE A 266 7.41 -29.50 2.85
C PHE A 266 7.02 -28.47 3.91
N LYS A 267 7.98 -28.12 4.76
CA LYS A 267 7.82 -27.13 5.82
C LYS A 267 7.96 -25.71 5.28
N VAL A 268 6.99 -24.84 5.61
CA VAL A 268 6.95 -23.44 5.18
C VAL A 268 7.77 -22.55 6.12
N ASN A 269 7.52 -22.62 7.43
CA ASN A 269 8.29 -21.92 8.45
C ASN A 269 9.67 -22.59 8.63
N THR A 270 10.68 -21.79 8.93
CA THR A 270 12.07 -22.30 9.06
C THR A 270 12.47 -22.53 10.50
N GLN A 271 11.81 -21.89 11.45
CA GLN A 271 12.11 -21.99 12.87
C GLN A 271 11.02 -22.75 13.63
N THR A 272 11.27 -22.98 14.90
CA THR A 272 10.43 -23.74 15.81
C THR A 272 9.54 -22.79 16.57
N TYR A 273 8.32 -22.62 16.07
CA TYR A 273 7.35 -21.71 16.69
C TYR A 273 5.97 -22.33 16.75
N LEU A 274 5.02 -21.65 17.40
CA LEU A 274 3.61 -22.02 17.34
C LEU A 274 2.99 -21.27 16.16
N CYS A 275 2.86 -21.93 15.03
CA CYS A 275 2.31 -21.37 13.79
C CYS A 275 0.83 -21.69 13.64
N ASN A 276 0.05 -20.76 13.05
CA ASN A 276 -1.39 -20.95 12.86
C ASN A 276 -1.93 -20.14 11.67
N HIS A 277 -3.18 -20.36 11.29
CA HIS A 277 -3.98 -19.63 10.31
C HIS A 277 -3.24 -19.35 8.97
N PRO A 278 -2.76 -20.39 8.26
CA PRO A 278 -2.17 -20.20 6.95
C PRO A 278 -3.21 -19.67 5.94
N ALA A 279 -2.78 -18.77 5.06
CA ALA A 279 -3.53 -18.37 3.88
C ALA A 279 -2.60 -18.32 2.66
N LEU A 280 -3.15 -18.57 1.48
CA LEU A 280 -2.40 -18.64 0.23
C LEU A 280 -3.00 -17.73 -0.84
N ALA A 281 -2.12 -17.17 -1.68
CA ALA A 281 -2.52 -16.57 -2.95
C ALA A 281 -1.56 -17.00 -4.06
N PRO A 282 -2.06 -17.24 -5.30
CA PRO A 282 -1.22 -17.52 -6.44
C PRO A 282 -0.47 -16.26 -6.86
N THR A 283 0.76 -16.41 -7.39
CA THR A 283 1.52 -15.30 -7.98
C THR A 283 1.37 -15.26 -9.49
N ALA A 284 1.53 -14.09 -10.10
CA ALA A 284 1.50 -13.93 -11.55
C ALA A 284 2.58 -14.77 -12.27
N ALA A 285 3.68 -15.09 -11.60
CA ALA A 285 4.74 -15.96 -12.11
C ALA A 285 4.43 -17.47 -12.04
N GLY A 286 3.21 -17.83 -11.60
CA GLY A 286 2.76 -19.22 -11.50
C GLY A 286 3.13 -19.94 -10.20
N GLY A 287 3.82 -19.28 -9.28
CA GLY A 287 4.08 -19.73 -7.93
C GLY A 287 2.95 -19.36 -6.95
N PHE A 288 3.28 -19.24 -5.67
CA PHE A 288 2.33 -18.85 -4.63
C PHE A 288 3.03 -18.23 -3.42
N THR A 289 2.28 -17.42 -2.68
CA THR A 289 2.69 -16.86 -1.39
C THR A 289 1.87 -17.49 -0.27
N VAL A 290 2.54 -17.90 0.79
CA VAL A 290 1.92 -18.36 2.04
C VAL A 290 2.13 -17.27 3.08
N VAL A 291 1.06 -16.90 3.79
CA VAL A 291 1.11 -16.06 4.98
C VAL A 291 0.58 -16.86 6.17
N TRP A 292 1.10 -16.62 7.36
CA TRP A 292 0.67 -17.28 8.59
C TRP A 292 0.95 -16.39 9.81
N GLU A 293 0.33 -16.69 10.92
CA GLU A 293 0.69 -16.12 12.21
C GLU A 293 1.62 -17.06 12.97
N GLN A 294 2.50 -16.48 13.76
CA GLN A 294 3.53 -17.22 14.48
C GLN A 294 3.86 -16.54 15.81
N ARG A 295 3.94 -17.34 16.89
CA ARG A 295 4.42 -16.87 18.18
C ARG A 295 5.85 -17.29 18.39
N ASP A 296 6.72 -16.35 18.77
CA ASP A 296 8.08 -16.67 19.23
C ASP A 296 8.04 -17.46 20.54
N ALA A 297 8.61 -18.65 20.52
CA ALA A 297 8.67 -19.50 21.71
C ALA A 297 9.66 -18.99 22.77
N LEU A 298 10.63 -18.16 22.39
CA LEU A 298 11.71 -17.67 23.24
C LEU A 298 11.42 -16.28 23.84
N VAL A 299 10.75 -15.41 23.10
CA VAL A 299 10.41 -14.04 23.53
C VAL A 299 8.92 -13.94 23.78
N ARG A 300 8.49 -14.37 24.96
CA ARG A 300 7.05 -14.41 25.35
C ARG A 300 6.40 -13.03 25.50
N THR A 301 7.17 -11.95 25.44
CA THR A 301 6.68 -10.56 25.52
C THR A 301 6.19 -10.02 24.18
N ASN A 302 6.65 -10.59 23.05
CA ASN A 302 6.05 -10.34 21.74
C ASN A 302 4.87 -11.31 21.59
N GLY A 303 3.75 -10.81 21.12
CA GLY A 303 2.58 -11.62 20.83
C GLY A 303 2.78 -12.51 19.59
N LEU A 304 1.73 -12.65 18.81
CA LEU A 304 1.78 -13.27 17.49
C LEU A 304 2.29 -12.25 16.46
N ASP A 305 3.12 -12.68 15.53
CA ASP A 305 3.55 -11.92 14.36
C ASP A 305 3.00 -12.56 13.08
N VAL A 306 2.81 -11.75 12.04
CA VAL A 306 2.44 -12.20 10.70
C VAL A 306 3.69 -12.38 9.86
N LEU A 307 3.84 -13.57 9.26
CA LEU A 307 4.95 -13.89 8.37
C LEU A 307 4.45 -14.21 6.97
N ALA A 308 5.35 -14.07 6.01
CA ALA A 308 5.12 -14.43 4.61
C ALA A 308 6.33 -15.18 4.03
N ARG A 309 6.06 -16.09 3.08
CA ARG A 309 7.07 -16.73 2.26
C ARG A 309 6.53 -16.99 0.86
N THR A 310 7.30 -16.62 -0.15
CA THR A 310 6.92 -16.79 -1.55
C THR A 310 7.71 -17.92 -2.20
N TYR A 311 7.03 -18.67 -3.05
CA TYR A 311 7.54 -19.83 -3.77
C TYR A 311 7.39 -19.62 -5.28
N ASP A 312 8.34 -20.13 -6.05
CA ASP A 312 8.27 -20.16 -7.50
C ASP A 312 7.26 -21.22 -8.01
N ASN A 313 7.12 -21.34 -9.33
CA ASN A 313 6.23 -22.31 -9.96
C ASN A 313 6.66 -23.80 -9.74
N ASN A 314 7.86 -24.06 -9.26
CA ASN A 314 8.37 -25.39 -8.91
C ASN A 314 8.16 -25.70 -7.42
N GLY A 315 7.70 -24.73 -6.62
CA GLY A 315 7.58 -24.85 -5.16
C GLY A 315 8.90 -24.65 -4.43
N VAL A 316 9.89 -24.04 -5.10
CA VAL A 316 11.15 -23.63 -4.48
C VAL A 316 10.95 -22.26 -3.83
N PRO A 317 11.35 -22.08 -2.56
CA PRO A 317 11.22 -20.77 -1.91
C PRO A 317 12.13 -19.75 -2.58
N ILE A 318 11.57 -18.57 -2.92
CA ILE A 318 12.32 -17.47 -3.54
C ILE A 318 13.25 -16.82 -2.53
N ALA A 319 12.82 -16.75 -1.25
CA ALA A 319 13.57 -16.16 -0.16
C ALA A 319 13.27 -16.86 1.19
N ALA A 320 13.97 -16.45 2.24
CA ALA A 320 13.63 -16.80 3.61
C ALA A 320 12.27 -16.19 3.99
N PRO A 321 11.58 -16.73 5.02
CA PRO A 321 10.39 -16.09 5.57
C PRO A 321 10.69 -14.66 6.04
N VAL A 322 9.73 -13.75 5.86
CA VAL A 322 9.83 -12.35 6.29
C VAL A 322 8.72 -12.03 7.29
N VAL A 323 9.00 -11.20 8.29
CA VAL A 323 7.98 -10.61 9.16
C VAL A 323 7.30 -9.49 8.38
N VAL A 324 5.97 -9.55 8.28
CA VAL A 324 5.16 -8.60 7.52
C VAL A 324 4.82 -7.37 8.35
N ASN A 325 4.35 -7.56 9.59
CA ASN A 325 4.06 -6.46 10.50
C ASN A 325 5.35 -5.74 10.93
N ALA A 326 5.27 -4.42 11.10
CA ALA A 326 6.35 -3.61 11.66
C ALA A 326 6.17 -3.38 13.17
N THR A 327 4.91 -3.38 13.64
CA THR A 327 4.58 -3.26 15.06
C THR A 327 4.70 -4.63 15.72
N GLY A 328 5.64 -4.78 16.64
CA GLY A 328 5.87 -6.03 17.40
C GLY A 328 5.15 -6.08 18.75
N TYR A 329 4.29 -5.10 19.07
CA TYR A 329 3.52 -5.08 20.31
C TYR A 329 2.11 -5.62 20.10
N GLY A 330 1.64 -6.47 21.02
CA GLY A 330 0.34 -7.13 20.93
C GLY A 330 0.35 -8.33 19.98
N ASP A 331 -0.83 -8.91 19.77
CA ASP A 331 -0.99 -10.03 18.85
C ASP A 331 -1.38 -9.52 17.45
N GLN A 332 -0.65 -9.98 16.41
CA GLN A 332 -0.97 -9.82 15.00
C GLN A 332 -1.39 -11.18 14.45
N TYR A 333 -2.66 -11.32 14.06
CA TYR A 333 -3.25 -12.63 13.76
C TYR A 333 -4.26 -12.63 12.61
N ALA A 334 -4.70 -13.83 12.22
CA ALA A 334 -5.66 -14.07 11.13
C ALA A 334 -5.26 -13.39 9.80
N PRO A 335 -4.01 -13.57 9.31
CA PRO A 335 -3.57 -12.94 8.09
C PRO A 335 -4.33 -13.46 6.86
N ARG A 336 -4.48 -12.60 5.86
CA ARG A 336 -4.97 -12.91 4.52
C ARG A 336 -4.08 -12.24 3.48
N VAL A 337 -4.02 -12.83 2.29
CA VAL A 337 -3.20 -12.31 1.19
C VAL A 337 -3.96 -12.34 -0.12
N ALA A 338 -3.86 -11.27 -0.89
CA ALA A 338 -4.27 -11.21 -2.30
C ALA A 338 -3.10 -10.73 -3.15
N VAL A 339 -3.03 -11.21 -4.39
CA VAL A 339 -1.97 -10.83 -5.32
C VAL A 339 -2.59 -10.12 -6.52
N HIS A 340 -2.03 -8.98 -6.89
CA HIS A 340 -2.30 -8.29 -8.14
C HIS A 340 -0.99 -7.88 -8.80
N GLY A 341 -0.79 -8.32 -10.04
CA GLY A 341 0.47 -8.06 -10.76
C GLY A 341 1.68 -8.60 -10.01
N GLN A 342 2.58 -7.72 -9.62
CA GLN A 342 3.79 -8.04 -8.87
C GLN A 342 3.68 -7.71 -7.37
N THR A 343 2.54 -7.25 -6.91
CA THR A 343 2.32 -6.82 -5.52
C THR A 343 1.44 -7.82 -4.78
N HIS A 344 1.87 -8.19 -3.58
CA HIS A 344 1.11 -9.01 -2.65
C HIS A 344 0.59 -8.12 -1.51
N MET A 345 -0.72 -7.97 -1.39
CA MET A 345 -1.34 -7.24 -0.28
C MET A 345 -1.66 -8.23 0.85
N VAL A 346 -1.03 -8.05 1.99
CA VAL A 346 -1.31 -8.82 3.22
C VAL A 346 -2.10 -7.94 4.17
N VAL A 347 -3.18 -8.47 4.72
CA VAL A 347 -3.98 -7.82 5.77
C VAL A 347 -4.10 -8.74 6.98
N TRP A 348 -4.22 -8.17 8.18
CA TRP A 348 -4.31 -8.92 9.43
C TRP A 348 -5.08 -8.16 10.50
N THR A 349 -5.45 -8.84 11.58
CA THR A 349 -5.97 -8.25 12.80
C THR A 349 -4.80 -7.94 13.74
N SER A 350 -4.76 -6.73 14.28
CA SER A 350 -3.76 -6.28 15.27
C SER A 350 -4.44 -5.86 16.57
N LEU A 351 -4.01 -6.44 17.69
CA LEU A 351 -4.55 -6.15 19.00
C LEU A 351 -3.94 -4.87 19.60
N GLY A 352 -4.78 -3.87 19.85
CA GLY A 352 -4.44 -2.65 20.60
C GLY A 352 -3.64 -1.60 19.84
N GLN A 353 -3.26 -1.84 18.59
CA GLN A 353 -2.39 -0.93 17.81
C GLN A 353 -3.08 0.38 17.42
N ASP A 354 -4.39 0.39 17.22
CA ASP A 354 -5.17 1.58 16.88
C ASP A 354 -5.68 2.38 18.08
N GLY A 355 -5.32 1.94 19.28
CA GLY A 355 -5.68 2.58 20.55
C GLY A 355 -6.98 2.04 21.19
N SER A 356 -7.57 0.98 20.62
CA SER A 356 -8.75 0.30 21.18
C SER A 356 -8.48 -1.21 21.31
N TYR A 357 -9.44 -2.07 20.98
CA TYR A 357 -9.29 -3.53 21.00
C TYR A 357 -8.54 -4.01 19.75
N GLU A 358 -9.22 -4.64 18.81
CA GLU A 358 -8.67 -5.10 17.56
C GLU A 358 -8.89 -4.07 16.45
N GLY A 359 -7.86 -3.87 15.62
CA GLY A 359 -7.92 -3.08 14.39
C GLY A 359 -7.38 -3.87 13.20
N VAL A 360 -7.74 -3.48 11.99
CA VAL A 360 -7.29 -4.10 10.74
C VAL A 360 -6.13 -3.33 10.16
N TYR A 361 -5.03 -4.04 9.90
CA TYR A 361 -3.81 -3.49 9.31
C TYR A 361 -3.45 -4.21 8.02
N GLY A 362 -2.64 -3.54 7.21
CA GLY A 362 -2.17 -4.08 5.94
C GLY A 362 -0.77 -3.63 5.59
N ARG A 363 -0.09 -4.41 4.74
CA ARG A 363 1.19 -4.07 4.14
C ARG A 363 1.34 -4.74 2.79
N ALA A 364 1.93 -4.02 1.84
CA ALA A 364 2.28 -4.57 0.55
C ALA A 364 3.65 -5.28 0.60
N LEU A 365 3.78 -6.34 -0.20
CA LEU A 365 5.04 -7.04 -0.43
C LEU A 365 5.35 -7.06 -1.92
N THR A 366 6.62 -7.10 -2.27
CA THR A 366 7.08 -7.35 -3.64
C THR A 366 6.73 -8.76 -4.11
N ALA A 367 6.90 -9.03 -5.40
CA ALA A 367 6.78 -10.38 -5.97
C ALA A 367 7.72 -11.42 -5.32
N SER A 368 8.84 -10.99 -4.74
CA SER A 368 9.75 -11.86 -3.98
C SER A 368 9.33 -12.07 -2.53
N GLY A 369 8.27 -11.38 -2.07
CA GLY A 369 7.76 -11.46 -0.72
C GLY A 369 8.38 -10.47 0.27
N SER A 370 9.24 -9.53 -0.18
CA SER A 370 9.81 -8.50 0.70
C SER A 370 8.82 -7.38 0.95
N PRO A 371 8.66 -6.89 2.21
CA PRO A 371 7.80 -5.75 2.50
C PRO A 371 8.18 -4.50 1.72
N THR A 372 7.18 -3.79 1.19
CA THR A 372 7.30 -2.47 0.56
C THR A 372 6.59 -1.44 1.43
N GLY A 373 7.20 -0.28 1.61
CA GLY A 373 6.61 0.79 2.41
C GLY A 373 6.35 0.42 3.88
N ASN A 374 5.55 1.24 4.54
CA ASN A 374 5.14 1.06 5.93
C ASN A 374 3.86 0.21 6.02
N GLU A 375 3.63 -0.43 7.16
CA GLU A 375 2.30 -0.94 7.47
C GLU A 375 1.32 0.23 7.64
N PHE A 376 0.07 0.00 7.31
CA PHE A 376 -0.98 1.02 7.40
C PHE A 376 -2.25 0.43 8.02
N ARG A 377 -2.98 1.28 8.73
CA ARG A 377 -4.28 0.89 9.26
C ARG A 377 -5.34 0.94 8.14
N VAL A 378 -6.13 -0.12 8.02
CA VAL A 378 -7.19 -0.26 7.02
C VAL A 378 -8.48 0.41 7.50
N ASN A 379 -8.94 0.07 8.71
CA ASN A 379 -10.13 0.69 9.33
C ASN A 379 -9.87 2.16 9.67
N THR A 380 -10.88 3.00 9.55
CA THR A 380 -10.86 4.41 10.02
C THR A 380 -11.56 4.57 11.36
N THR A 381 -12.62 3.82 11.60
CA THR A 381 -13.27 3.68 12.90
C THR A 381 -12.39 2.82 13.82
N THR A 382 -11.97 3.37 14.97
CA THR A 382 -11.06 2.68 15.90
C THR A 382 -11.74 2.26 17.20
N LEU A 383 -13.01 2.62 17.38
CA LEU A 383 -13.74 2.27 18.60
C LEU A 383 -14.19 0.81 18.54
N ASN A 384 -13.95 0.07 19.64
CA ASN A 384 -14.27 -1.34 19.78
C ASN A 384 -13.43 -2.24 18.84
N ARG A 385 -14.02 -3.34 18.40
CA ARG A 385 -13.37 -4.45 17.72
C ARG A 385 -13.59 -4.41 16.22
N GLN A 386 -12.49 -4.49 15.44
CA GLN A 386 -12.47 -4.71 14.00
C GLN A 386 -11.55 -5.90 13.71
N ASP A 387 -12.10 -7.01 13.26
CA ASP A 387 -11.34 -8.25 13.12
C ASP A 387 -11.71 -9.11 11.91
N HIS A 388 -10.98 -10.22 11.75
CA HIS A 388 -11.16 -11.20 10.67
C HIS A 388 -11.18 -10.56 9.27
N PRO A 389 -10.17 -9.77 8.91
CA PRO A 389 -10.12 -9.17 7.58
C PRO A 389 -9.96 -10.24 6.50
N VAL A 390 -10.55 -9.96 5.34
CA VAL A 390 -10.30 -10.67 4.09
C VAL A 390 -9.95 -9.68 3.00
N VAL A 391 -9.14 -10.08 2.04
CA VAL A 391 -8.73 -9.24 0.91
C VAL A 391 -8.81 -10.02 -0.39
N ALA A 392 -9.30 -9.39 -1.43
CA ALA A 392 -9.29 -9.94 -2.79
C ALA A 392 -9.03 -8.84 -3.83
N ALA A 393 -8.34 -9.23 -4.91
CA ALA A 393 -8.12 -8.40 -6.08
C ALA A 393 -9.21 -8.64 -7.13
N ASP A 394 -9.68 -7.59 -7.78
CA ASP A 394 -10.69 -7.68 -8.85
C ASP A 394 -10.11 -7.94 -10.25
N GLY A 395 -8.80 -8.07 -10.36
CA GLY A 395 -8.09 -8.26 -11.63
C GLY A 395 -7.87 -6.99 -12.45
N THR A 396 -8.43 -5.84 -12.06
CA THR A 396 -8.32 -4.56 -12.79
C THR A 396 -7.40 -3.54 -12.10
N GLY A 397 -6.70 -3.93 -11.04
CA GLY A 397 -5.82 -3.06 -10.26
C GLY A 397 -6.47 -2.54 -8.99
N ARG A 398 -7.63 -3.06 -8.60
CA ARG A 398 -8.30 -2.70 -7.36
C ARG A 398 -8.30 -3.87 -6.38
N LEU A 399 -8.29 -3.53 -5.10
CA LEU A 399 -8.42 -4.46 -3.99
C LEU A 399 -9.59 -4.03 -3.10
N LEU A 400 -10.30 -5.00 -2.57
CA LEU A 400 -11.28 -4.80 -1.52
C LEU A 400 -10.81 -5.53 -0.27
N VAL A 401 -10.78 -4.82 0.87
CA VAL A 401 -10.63 -5.41 2.19
C VAL A 401 -11.98 -5.34 2.88
N VAL A 402 -12.42 -6.46 3.45
CA VAL A 402 -13.67 -6.57 4.22
C VAL A 402 -13.35 -7.14 5.59
N TRP A 403 -13.99 -6.65 6.65
CA TRP A 403 -13.79 -7.12 8.02
C TRP A 403 -15.09 -7.08 8.81
N SER A 404 -15.11 -7.77 9.95
CA SER A 404 -16.19 -7.70 10.93
C SER A 404 -15.91 -6.53 11.89
N SER A 405 -16.88 -5.65 12.10
CA SER A 405 -16.77 -4.48 12.97
C SER A 405 -17.92 -4.47 13.99
N PHE A 406 -17.58 -4.38 15.25
CA PHE A 406 -18.59 -4.22 16.30
C PHE A 406 -19.12 -2.78 16.29
N THR A 407 -20.38 -2.61 15.92
CA THR A 407 -21.03 -1.30 15.73
C THR A 407 -21.85 -0.83 16.94
N GLY A 408 -22.00 -1.68 17.95
CA GLY A 408 -22.68 -1.36 19.20
C GLY A 408 -23.66 -2.46 19.65
N VAL A 409 -24.07 -2.39 20.92
CA VAL A 409 -24.89 -3.44 21.55
C VAL A 409 -26.23 -3.69 20.84
N ALA A 410 -26.80 -2.66 20.20
CA ALA A 410 -28.10 -2.77 19.52
C ALA A 410 -27.99 -3.27 18.07
N ALA A 411 -26.84 -3.06 17.42
CA ALA A 411 -26.61 -3.41 16.02
C ALA A 411 -25.76 -4.68 15.85
N GLY A 412 -25.00 -5.08 16.90
CA GLY A 412 -24.12 -6.25 16.84
C GLY A 412 -22.85 -6.02 16.04
N VAL A 413 -22.45 -7.03 15.26
CA VAL A 413 -21.28 -7.01 14.39
C VAL A 413 -21.73 -6.92 12.94
N ASP A 414 -21.29 -5.91 12.22
CA ASP A 414 -21.57 -5.68 10.81
C ASP A 414 -20.29 -5.80 9.95
N LEU A 415 -20.47 -6.01 8.62
CA LEU A 415 -19.37 -6.02 7.68
C LEU A 415 -19.04 -4.62 7.17
N TYR A 416 -17.79 -4.22 7.35
CA TYR A 416 -17.22 -3.00 6.79
C TYR A 416 -16.18 -3.30 5.73
N ALA A 417 -15.98 -2.34 4.85
CA ALA A 417 -15.08 -2.50 3.71
C ALA A 417 -14.29 -1.22 3.41
N GLN A 418 -13.08 -1.40 2.87
CA GLN A 418 -12.23 -0.35 2.32
C GLN A 418 -11.71 -0.75 0.96
N ARG A 419 -11.85 0.15 -0.01
CA ARG A 419 -11.34 -0.02 -1.37
C ARG A 419 -9.95 0.54 -1.49
N TYR A 420 -9.13 -0.13 -2.29
CA TYR A 420 -7.83 0.33 -2.73
C TYR A 420 -7.73 0.21 -4.26
N ALA A 421 -6.99 1.11 -4.89
CA ALA A 421 -6.64 1.00 -6.30
C ALA A 421 -5.14 1.16 -6.48
N SER A 422 -4.59 0.51 -7.51
CA SER A 422 -3.20 0.71 -7.88
C SER A 422 -2.97 2.20 -8.14
N ALA A 423 -1.96 2.73 -7.51
CA ALA A 423 -1.61 4.14 -7.59
C ALA A 423 -0.43 4.30 -8.54
N GLN A 424 -0.45 5.38 -9.34
CA GLN A 424 0.75 5.76 -10.10
C GLN A 424 1.87 6.06 -9.11
N PRO A 425 3.12 5.62 -9.36
CA PRO A 425 4.26 5.96 -8.53
C PRO A 425 4.36 7.48 -8.34
N VAL A 426 4.64 7.95 -7.12
CA VAL A 426 4.88 9.38 -6.91
C VAL A 426 6.24 9.72 -7.53
N PRO A 427 6.29 10.62 -8.54
CA PRO A 427 7.54 10.92 -9.21
C PRO A 427 8.54 11.57 -8.24
N THR A 428 9.81 11.25 -8.40
CA THR A 428 10.87 11.94 -7.65
C THR A 428 10.90 13.41 -8.06
N PRO A 429 10.91 14.36 -7.11
CA PRO A 429 11.03 15.76 -7.45
C PRO A 429 12.34 16.04 -8.19
N ALA A 430 12.31 16.95 -9.14
CA ALA A 430 13.54 17.56 -9.63
C ALA A 430 14.24 18.32 -8.50
N ALA A 431 15.57 18.49 -8.58
CA ALA A 431 16.31 19.29 -7.64
C ALA A 431 15.69 20.70 -7.56
N PRO A 432 15.42 21.22 -6.34
CA PRO A 432 14.83 22.55 -6.19
C PRO A 432 15.80 23.64 -6.68
N ARG A 433 15.28 24.81 -6.96
CA ARG A 433 16.09 26.00 -7.26
C ARG A 433 16.35 26.73 -5.96
N VAL A 434 17.62 27.08 -5.71
CA VAL A 434 18.05 27.83 -4.52
C VAL A 434 18.70 29.13 -4.98
N ASN A 435 18.11 30.27 -4.63
CA ASN A 435 18.58 31.57 -5.07
C ASN A 435 18.77 32.53 -3.88
N ALA A 436 19.84 33.29 -3.88
CA ALA A 436 20.09 34.30 -2.89
C ALA A 436 19.11 35.49 -3.04
N LEU A 437 18.50 35.92 -1.93
CA LEU A 437 17.70 37.15 -1.85
C LEU A 437 18.47 38.28 -1.18
N SER A 438 19.33 37.96 -0.22
CA SER A 438 20.15 38.91 0.52
C SER A 438 21.34 38.18 1.17
N HIS A 439 22.12 38.91 1.96
CA HIS A 439 23.21 38.34 2.79
C HIS A 439 22.72 37.35 3.84
N SER A 440 21.43 37.29 4.15
CA SER A 440 20.89 36.43 5.21
C SER A 440 19.66 35.63 4.80
N ARG A 441 19.30 35.61 3.50
CA ARG A 441 18.09 34.96 3.03
C ARG A 441 18.29 34.23 1.71
N LEU A 442 17.73 33.02 1.62
CA LEU A 442 17.60 32.25 0.38
C LEU A 442 16.13 31.99 0.08
N ILE A 443 15.76 32.00 -1.19
CA ILE A 443 14.48 31.49 -1.67
C ILE A 443 14.71 30.13 -2.34
N ILE A 444 13.90 29.18 -1.93
CA ILE A 444 13.87 27.83 -2.50
C ILE A 444 12.56 27.72 -3.26
N SER A 445 12.61 27.23 -4.50
CA SER A 445 11.44 27.12 -5.36
C SER A 445 11.49 25.85 -6.23
N TRP A 446 10.32 25.38 -6.64
CA TRP A 446 10.18 24.15 -7.43
C TRP A 446 8.91 24.16 -8.28
N ALA A 447 8.83 23.25 -9.25
CA ALA A 447 7.65 23.06 -10.08
C ALA A 447 6.51 22.36 -9.30
N GLU A 448 5.27 22.65 -9.69
CA GLU A 448 4.09 22.01 -9.13
C GLU A 448 4.05 20.51 -9.47
N LEU A 449 3.67 19.69 -8.51
CA LEU A 449 3.31 18.31 -8.75
C LEU A 449 1.87 18.24 -9.31
N ALA A 450 1.73 18.14 -10.63
CA ALA A 450 0.43 18.07 -11.27
C ALA A 450 -0.14 16.64 -11.27
N GLY A 451 -1.46 16.49 -11.13
CA GLY A 451 -2.15 15.21 -11.26
C GLY A 451 -2.17 14.33 -10.00
N TYR A 452 -1.68 14.83 -8.87
CA TYR A 452 -1.67 14.13 -7.58
C TYR A 452 -2.36 14.97 -6.49
N ASP A 453 -2.98 14.31 -5.52
CA ASP A 453 -3.59 14.96 -4.36
C ASP A 453 -2.52 15.25 -3.29
N LEU A 454 -1.81 16.34 -3.50
CA LEU A 454 -0.70 16.77 -2.64
C LEU A 454 -1.23 17.25 -1.28
N GLN A 455 -0.62 16.77 -0.18
CA GLN A 455 -0.82 17.30 1.15
C GLN A 455 0.11 18.49 1.42
N HIS A 456 1.41 18.28 1.23
CA HIS A 456 2.45 19.32 1.38
C HIS A 456 3.75 18.88 0.68
N TYR A 457 4.64 19.84 0.52
CA TYR A 457 6.04 19.63 0.18
C TYR A 457 6.86 19.57 1.48
N ALA A 458 7.78 18.64 1.59
CA ALA A 458 8.75 18.56 2.68
C ALA A 458 10.12 19.01 2.17
N VAL A 459 10.63 20.13 2.71
CA VAL A 459 11.88 20.77 2.29
C VAL A 459 12.93 20.54 3.38
N PHE A 460 13.99 19.82 3.04
CA PHE A 460 15.12 19.54 3.92
C PHE A 460 16.26 20.49 3.62
N VAL A 461 16.77 21.18 4.64
CA VAL A 461 17.86 22.14 4.52
C VAL A 461 19.07 21.60 5.28
N ASP A 462 20.21 21.51 4.60
CA ASP A 462 21.45 20.92 5.10
C ASP A 462 21.27 19.48 5.60
N ALA A 463 21.89 19.11 6.69
CA ALA A 463 21.76 17.79 7.32
C ALA A 463 20.64 17.74 8.38
N ASN A 464 19.75 18.74 8.44
CA ASN A 464 18.64 18.74 9.39
C ASN A 464 17.62 17.65 9.00
N PRO A 465 17.31 16.69 9.87
CA PRO A 465 16.30 15.68 9.61
C PRO A 465 14.86 16.23 9.63
N ASP A 466 14.63 17.39 10.25
CA ASP A 466 13.31 18.01 10.36
C ASP A 466 13.01 18.86 9.11
N ALA A 467 12.02 18.42 8.34
CA ALA A 467 11.62 19.12 7.13
C ALA A 467 10.75 20.35 7.42
N LEU A 468 10.92 21.38 6.62
CA LEU A 468 9.96 22.48 6.53
C LEU A 468 8.76 22.01 5.69
N LEU A 469 7.56 21.99 6.28
CA LEU A 469 6.33 21.58 5.58
C LEU A 469 5.66 22.79 4.93
N VAL A 470 5.51 22.73 3.60
CA VAL A 470 5.08 23.89 2.79
C VAL A 470 3.98 23.45 1.81
N THR A 471 2.94 24.25 1.65
CA THR A 471 1.86 23.99 0.68
C THR A 471 2.03 24.78 -0.63
N ASN A 472 2.91 25.77 -0.65
CA ASN A 472 3.26 26.57 -1.82
C ASN A 472 4.49 25.99 -2.53
N GLN A 473 4.75 26.42 -3.75
CA GLN A 473 5.90 26.03 -4.57
C GLN A 473 7.19 26.79 -4.22
N MET A 474 7.24 27.43 -3.09
CA MET A 474 8.40 28.16 -2.61
C MET A 474 8.41 28.28 -1.09
N VAL A 475 9.60 28.45 -0.54
CA VAL A 475 9.83 28.87 0.85
C VAL A 475 11.05 29.78 0.92
N VAL A 476 11.02 30.75 1.83
CA VAL A 476 12.16 31.60 2.14
C VAL A 476 12.75 31.18 3.47
N ILE A 477 14.04 30.86 3.47
CA ILE A 477 14.81 30.65 4.71
C ILE A 477 15.56 31.94 5.04
N SER A 478 15.59 32.32 6.31
CA SER A 478 16.12 33.56 6.80
C SER A 478 17.07 33.34 7.98
N ASN A 479 17.76 34.41 8.41
CA ASN A 479 18.75 34.39 9.50
C ASN A 479 19.96 33.51 9.20
N LEU A 480 20.33 33.42 7.92
CA LEU A 480 21.52 32.74 7.47
C LEU A 480 22.76 33.64 7.60
N VAL A 481 23.94 33.02 7.59
CA VAL A 481 25.21 33.74 7.60
C VAL A 481 25.52 34.30 6.20
N ALA A 482 26.04 35.48 6.10
CA ALA A 482 26.45 36.07 4.82
C ALA A 482 27.52 35.18 4.15
N GLY A 483 27.38 34.96 2.84
CA GLY A 483 28.29 34.12 2.06
C GLY A 483 28.28 32.64 2.44
N SER A 484 27.29 32.15 3.18
CA SER A 484 27.18 30.72 3.54
C SER A 484 26.46 29.90 2.46
N GLU A 485 26.98 28.70 2.20
CA GLU A 485 26.36 27.73 1.28
C GLU A 485 25.42 26.80 2.06
N HIS A 486 24.25 26.56 1.50
CA HIS A 486 23.23 25.67 2.04
C HIS A 486 22.77 24.66 0.98
N THR A 487 22.60 23.41 1.38
CA THR A 487 22.06 22.33 0.53
C THR A 487 20.60 22.09 0.83
N VAL A 488 19.83 21.83 -0.22
CA VAL A 488 18.37 21.63 -0.11
C VAL A 488 17.94 20.39 -0.88
N ARG A 489 17.03 19.61 -0.30
CA ARG A 489 16.33 18.52 -0.95
C ARG A 489 14.82 18.67 -0.76
N LEU A 490 14.06 18.10 -1.67
CA LEU A 490 12.60 18.18 -1.71
C LEU A 490 11.98 16.78 -1.72
N GLU A 491 10.87 16.62 -1.03
CA GLU A 491 10.02 15.44 -1.06
C GLU A 491 8.56 15.83 -1.21
N TYR A 492 7.77 15.10 -2.00
CA TYR A 492 6.33 15.24 -2.09
C TYR A 492 5.65 14.33 -1.06
N VAL A 493 4.65 14.84 -0.35
CA VAL A 493 3.83 14.07 0.58
C VAL A 493 2.36 14.22 0.17
N LEU A 494 1.73 13.10 -0.18
CA LEU A 494 0.34 13.05 -0.64
C LEU A 494 -0.63 12.87 0.54
N ARG A 495 -1.91 13.24 0.33
CA ARG A 495 -2.95 13.09 1.36
C ARG A 495 -3.28 11.64 1.69
N ASP A 496 -2.99 10.70 0.80
CA ASP A 496 -3.14 9.27 1.04
C ASP A 496 -1.96 8.65 1.80
N GLY A 497 -0.97 9.46 2.19
CA GLY A 497 0.21 9.07 2.97
C GLY A 497 1.40 8.68 2.13
N ARG A 498 1.27 8.53 0.80
CA ARG A 498 2.41 8.24 -0.07
C ARG A 498 3.40 9.40 -0.11
N ARG A 499 4.67 9.07 -0.26
CA ARG A 499 5.78 10.02 -0.35
C ARG A 499 6.61 9.75 -1.60
N SER A 500 7.25 10.77 -2.15
CA SER A 500 8.25 10.58 -3.20
C SER A 500 9.60 10.13 -2.63
N ALA A 501 10.51 9.67 -3.47
CA ALA A 501 11.92 9.72 -3.11
C ALA A 501 12.37 11.18 -2.93
N LEU A 502 13.46 11.39 -2.18
CA LEU A 502 14.09 12.71 -2.07
C LEU A 502 14.66 13.12 -3.43
N SER A 503 14.53 14.40 -3.77
CA SER A 503 15.22 15.00 -4.92
C SER A 503 16.74 14.86 -4.81
N ASP A 504 17.44 15.06 -5.91
CA ASP A 504 18.85 15.40 -5.84
C ASP A 504 19.04 16.68 -5.02
N ALA A 505 20.23 16.81 -4.41
CA ALA A 505 20.56 18.00 -3.63
C ALA A 505 20.81 19.20 -4.57
N ALA A 506 20.26 20.35 -4.21
CA ALA A 506 20.60 21.62 -4.82
C ALA A 506 21.34 22.49 -3.78
N ALA A 507 22.33 23.25 -4.21
CA ALA A 507 23.05 24.16 -3.33
C ALA A 507 22.79 25.62 -3.73
N GLY A 508 22.82 26.51 -2.75
CA GLY A 508 22.76 27.95 -2.95
C GLY A 508 23.49 28.68 -1.85
N THR A 509 24.12 29.78 -2.23
CA THR A 509 24.93 30.62 -1.31
C THR A 509 24.24 31.96 -1.11
N THR A 510 24.12 32.42 0.13
CA THR A 510 23.68 33.78 0.44
C THR A 510 24.65 34.80 -0.15
N TRP A 511 24.14 35.99 -0.48
CA TRP A 511 25.03 37.09 -0.88
C TRP A 511 25.97 37.46 0.27
N GLY A 512 27.15 38.01 -0.09
CA GLY A 512 28.06 38.63 0.86
C GLY A 512 27.51 39.94 1.45
N ASP A 513 28.33 40.62 2.24
CA ASP A 513 27.98 41.90 2.80
C ASP A 513 28.08 43.03 1.74
N ASP A 514 27.42 44.16 2.01
CA ASP A 514 27.49 45.42 1.27
C ASP A 514 28.39 46.39 2.04
N PHE A 515 29.70 46.35 1.76
CA PHE A 515 30.69 47.16 2.46
C PHE A 515 30.76 48.64 1.95
N ASN A 516 30.27 48.88 0.72
CA ASN A 516 30.22 50.22 0.15
C ASN A 516 28.89 50.96 0.44
N PHE A 517 27.90 50.28 1.06
CA PHE A 517 26.60 50.79 1.49
C PHE A 517 25.77 51.42 0.35
N ASP A 518 25.83 50.87 -0.85
CA ASP A 518 25.07 51.35 -2.01
C ASP A 518 23.75 50.56 -2.25
N GLY A 519 23.45 49.60 -1.41
CA GLY A 519 22.24 48.77 -1.43
C GLY A 519 22.38 47.51 -2.25
N LEU A 520 23.57 47.21 -2.79
CA LEU A 520 23.89 46.02 -3.56
C LEU A 520 24.98 45.20 -2.82
N PRO A 521 24.86 43.90 -2.72
CA PRO A 521 25.93 43.07 -2.16
C PRO A 521 27.20 43.17 -3.01
N ASP A 522 28.36 43.25 -2.37
CA ASP A 522 29.65 43.40 -3.04
C ASP A 522 29.97 42.25 -3.99
N ASP A 523 29.64 41.03 -3.61
CA ASP A 523 29.84 39.83 -4.43
C ASP A 523 28.89 39.78 -5.63
N TRP A 524 27.65 40.31 -5.53
CA TRP A 524 26.75 40.50 -6.65
C TRP A 524 27.33 41.52 -7.65
N GLN A 525 27.84 42.64 -7.15
CA GLN A 525 28.51 43.65 -8.01
C GLN A 525 29.78 43.07 -8.66
N ALA A 526 30.58 42.30 -7.89
CA ALA A 526 31.77 41.65 -8.39
C ALA A 526 31.49 40.60 -9.50
N ARG A 527 30.34 39.95 -9.43
CA ARG A 527 29.90 38.97 -10.44
C ARG A 527 29.72 39.63 -11.82
N TYR A 528 29.22 40.87 -11.89
CA TYR A 528 28.92 41.54 -13.16
C TYR A 528 30.02 42.48 -13.62
N TRP A 529 30.72 43.14 -12.69
CA TRP A 529 31.71 44.19 -13.02
C TRP A 529 33.14 43.85 -12.57
N GLY A 530 33.36 42.66 -12.06
CA GLY A 530 34.67 42.19 -11.58
C GLY A 530 35.01 42.68 -10.18
N ALA A 531 36.13 42.20 -9.62
CA ALA A 531 36.48 42.34 -8.21
C ALA A 531 36.99 43.75 -7.79
N ASN A 532 36.99 44.76 -8.67
CA ASN A 532 37.45 46.09 -8.33
C ASN A 532 36.31 47.04 -7.96
N PRO A 533 36.11 47.36 -6.66
CA PRO A 533 34.99 48.19 -6.21
C PRO A 533 34.91 49.59 -6.83
N VAL A 534 36.05 50.15 -7.26
CA VAL A 534 36.10 51.46 -7.89
C VAL A 534 35.35 51.51 -9.25
N ARG A 535 35.15 50.36 -9.86
CA ARG A 535 34.48 50.23 -11.15
C ARG A 535 33.01 49.85 -11.05
N TRP A 536 32.48 49.59 -9.86
CA TRP A 536 31.10 49.19 -9.68
C TRP A 536 30.17 50.40 -9.89
N PRO A 537 29.19 50.30 -10.77
CA PRO A 537 28.17 51.33 -10.93
C PRO A 537 27.31 51.43 -9.68
N ALA A 538 26.83 52.60 -9.38
CA ALA A 538 25.88 52.82 -8.27
C ALA A 538 24.58 52.03 -8.47
N GLY A 539 23.93 51.66 -7.40
CA GLY A 539 22.64 50.96 -7.46
C GLY A 539 21.54 51.72 -8.20
N SER A 540 21.62 53.03 -8.26
CA SER A 540 20.71 53.92 -9.01
C SER A 540 21.04 54.06 -10.51
N ALA A 541 22.18 53.57 -10.98
CA ALA A 541 22.55 53.61 -12.39
C ALA A 541 21.77 52.55 -13.19
N ASP A 542 21.47 52.87 -14.44
CA ASP A 542 20.97 51.96 -15.48
C ASP A 542 22.17 51.65 -16.39
N THR A 543 22.79 50.49 -16.20
CA THR A 543 24.09 50.20 -16.82
C THR A 543 23.95 49.74 -18.26
N ASP A 544 22.89 49.01 -18.62
CA ASP A 544 22.65 48.50 -19.97
C ASP A 544 21.63 49.28 -20.78
N GLY A 545 20.98 50.30 -20.15
CA GLY A 545 20.07 51.22 -20.82
C GLY A 545 18.68 50.66 -21.09
N ASP A 546 18.25 49.66 -20.33
CA ASP A 546 16.94 49.03 -20.49
C ASP A 546 15.80 49.77 -19.77
N GLY A 547 16.11 50.74 -18.92
CA GLY A 547 15.16 51.51 -18.13
C GLY A 547 14.96 51.01 -16.70
N ALA A 548 15.64 49.96 -16.27
CA ALA A 548 15.73 49.52 -14.90
C ALA A 548 17.08 49.92 -14.28
N SER A 549 17.08 50.37 -13.04
CA SER A 549 18.35 50.59 -12.35
C SER A 549 18.96 49.28 -11.84
N ASN A 550 20.28 49.23 -11.63
CA ASN A 550 20.98 48.06 -11.10
C ASN A 550 20.33 47.50 -9.82
N LEU A 551 19.83 48.39 -8.94
CA LEU A 551 19.09 47.97 -7.75
C LEU A 551 17.72 47.35 -8.10
N GLN A 552 17.01 47.90 -9.09
CA GLN A 552 15.75 47.33 -9.55
C GLN A 552 15.98 45.92 -10.17
N GLU A 553 17.07 45.76 -10.90
CA GLU A 553 17.46 44.51 -11.50
C GLU A 553 17.90 43.47 -10.46
N PHE A 554 18.71 43.89 -9.48
CA PHE A 554 19.00 43.03 -8.31
C PHE A 554 17.72 42.56 -7.63
N LEU A 555 16.75 43.46 -7.42
CA LEU A 555 15.45 43.12 -6.85
C LEU A 555 14.60 42.23 -7.77
N ALA A 556 14.65 42.44 -9.08
CA ALA A 556 13.94 41.65 -10.08
C ALA A 556 14.63 40.28 -10.35
N GLY A 557 15.94 40.19 -10.08
CA GLY A 557 16.78 39.02 -10.42
C GLY A 557 17.19 38.99 -11.88
N THR A 558 17.22 40.11 -12.55
CA THR A 558 17.67 40.29 -13.94
C THR A 558 19.16 40.57 -14.01
N ASP A 559 19.73 40.56 -15.22
CA ASP A 559 21.15 40.78 -15.48
C ASP A 559 21.40 42.26 -15.84
N PRO A 560 22.07 43.05 -14.96
CA PRO A 560 22.24 44.51 -15.15
C PRO A 560 23.23 44.90 -16.27
N THR A 561 23.72 43.90 -17.00
CA THR A 561 24.62 44.11 -18.14
C THR A 561 23.99 43.69 -19.46
N ASN A 562 22.73 43.22 -19.43
CA ASN A 562 22.04 42.68 -20.59
C ASN A 562 20.65 43.33 -20.77
N GLN A 563 20.56 44.29 -21.67
CA GLN A 563 19.34 45.03 -22.01
C GLN A 563 18.10 44.17 -22.31
N ALA A 564 18.28 42.91 -22.68
CA ALA A 564 17.18 41.97 -22.94
C ALA A 564 16.68 41.26 -21.66
N SER A 565 17.44 41.31 -20.55
CA SER A 565 17.12 40.70 -19.28
C SER A 565 16.37 41.67 -18.37
N SER A 566 15.12 42.01 -18.70
CA SER A 566 14.30 42.92 -17.93
C SER A 566 12.94 42.37 -17.58
N LEU A 567 12.48 42.63 -16.34
CA LEU A 567 11.13 42.20 -15.92
C LEU A 567 10.08 43.17 -16.46
N ARG A 568 9.51 42.85 -17.60
CA ARG A 568 8.50 43.65 -18.28
C ARG A 568 7.19 42.93 -18.41
N LEU A 569 6.10 43.60 -18.04
CA LEU A 569 4.74 43.13 -18.20
C LEU A 569 4.15 43.69 -19.50
N GLY A 570 3.86 42.78 -20.45
CA GLY A 570 3.13 43.10 -21.67
C GLY A 570 1.65 42.65 -21.56
N MET A 571 0.82 43.22 -22.41
CA MET A 571 -0.59 42.86 -22.50
C MET A 571 -0.94 42.59 -23.96
N THR A 572 -1.52 41.41 -24.21
CA THR A 572 -1.98 41.00 -25.57
C THR A 572 -3.43 40.58 -25.52
N ARG A 573 -4.16 40.87 -26.61
CA ARG A 573 -5.54 40.41 -26.80
C ARG A 573 -5.60 39.47 -27.99
N ASN A 574 -6.17 38.29 -27.80
CA ASN A 574 -6.40 37.31 -28.86
C ASN A 574 -7.86 36.83 -28.84
N GLY A 575 -8.19 35.87 -29.71
CA GLY A 575 -9.56 35.28 -29.79
C GLY A 575 -10.02 34.56 -28.52
N GLN A 576 -9.13 34.27 -27.58
CA GLN A 576 -9.43 33.65 -26.30
C GLN A 576 -9.52 34.63 -25.13
N GLY A 577 -9.25 35.94 -25.35
CA GLY A 577 -9.36 36.97 -24.33
C GLY A 577 -8.11 37.87 -24.18
N LEU A 578 -7.98 38.45 -23.00
CA LEU A 578 -6.87 39.33 -22.61
C LEU A 578 -5.83 38.52 -21.85
N TRP A 579 -4.55 38.68 -22.23
CA TRP A 579 -3.41 37.97 -21.64
C TRP A 579 -2.37 38.98 -21.16
N LEU A 580 -1.86 38.73 -19.95
CA LEU A 580 -0.63 39.34 -19.44
C LEU A 580 0.52 38.41 -19.80
N ASN A 581 1.62 39.00 -20.33
CA ASN A 581 2.83 38.26 -20.68
C ASN A 581 4.02 38.99 -20.05
N TRP A 582 4.99 38.26 -19.55
CA TRP A 582 6.20 38.84 -18.97
C TRP A 582 7.42 37.93 -19.19
N ASN A 583 8.59 38.55 -19.16
CA ASN A 583 9.85 37.85 -19.15
C ASN A 583 10.10 37.29 -17.76
N THR A 584 10.70 36.13 -17.69
CA THR A 584 11.03 35.42 -16.46
C THR A 584 12.45 34.92 -16.47
N GLU A 585 13.10 34.92 -15.30
CA GLU A 585 14.36 34.20 -15.11
C GLU A 585 14.02 32.77 -14.59
N PRO A 586 14.58 31.71 -15.21
CA PRO A 586 14.31 30.34 -14.80
C PRO A 586 14.63 30.10 -13.33
N GLY A 587 13.67 29.48 -12.61
CA GLY A 587 13.83 29.16 -11.19
C GLY A 587 13.37 30.27 -10.23
N LEU A 588 12.98 31.42 -10.73
CA LEU A 588 12.39 32.47 -9.89
C LEU A 588 10.87 32.32 -9.80
N VAL A 589 10.29 32.94 -8.79
CA VAL A 589 8.84 32.90 -8.53
C VAL A 589 8.28 34.31 -8.66
N TYR A 590 7.21 34.47 -9.42
CA TYR A 590 6.58 35.73 -9.71
C TYR A 590 5.13 35.75 -9.23
N GLN A 591 4.69 36.95 -8.81
CA GLN A 591 3.30 37.19 -8.44
C GLN A 591 2.73 38.32 -9.30
N VAL A 592 1.67 38.03 -10.03
CA VAL A 592 0.87 39.06 -10.69
C VAL A 592 -0.03 39.70 -9.66
N GLN A 593 -0.07 41.04 -9.67
CA GLN A 593 -0.96 41.83 -8.81
C GLN A 593 -1.86 42.72 -9.65
N VAL A 594 -3.04 43.00 -9.14
CA VAL A 594 -4.06 43.83 -9.76
C VAL A 594 -4.48 44.95 -8.81
N SER A 595 -4.75 46.12 -9.38
CA SER A 595 -5.26 47.27 -8.65
C SER A 595 -6.27 48.05 -9.49
N THR A 596 -7.20 48.76 -8.84
CA THR A 596 -8.13 49.68 -9.45
C THR A 596 -7.76 51.14 -9.18
N ASN A 597 -6.83 51.43 -8.25
CA ASN A 597 -6.49 52.76 -7.79
C ASN A 597 -4.96 53.04 -7.78
N ALA A 598 -4.13 52.10 -8.21
CA ALA A 598 -2.67 52.13 -8.17
C ALA A 598 -2.05 52.21 -6.76
N ILE A 599 -2.84 52.14 -5.71
CA ILE A 599 -2.39 52.20 -4.30
C ILE A 599 -2.51 50.81 -3.67
N ASP A 600 -3.69 50.22 -3.73
CA ASP A 600 -4.01 48.91 -3.15
C ASP A 600 -3.81 47.83 -4.20
N TRP A 601 -2.86 46.94 -3.95
CA TRP A 601 -2.51 45.87 -4.86
C TRP A 601 -2.89 44.51 -4.26
N LEU A 602 -3.71 43.74 -4.97
CA LEU A 602 -4.15 42.42 -4.58
C LEU A 602 -3.46 41.37 -5.46
N ASN A 603 -3.11 40.25 -4.86
CA ASN A 603 -2.56 39.12 -5.62
C ASN A 603 -3.61 38.54 -6.57
N LEU A 604 -3.25 38.42 -7.85
CA LEU A 604 -4.08 37.77 -8.87
C LEU A 604 -3.62 36.35 -9.07
N GLY A 605 -4.39 35.40 -8.51
CA GLY A 605 -4.03 34.02 -8.50
C GLY A 605 -2.87 33.66 -7.55
N ARG A 606 -2.30 32.46 -7.71
CA ARG A 606 -1.14 32.00 -6.94
C ARG A 606 0.17 32.54 -7.52
N ALA A 607 1.19 32.59 -6.69
CA ALA A 607 2.56 32.80 -7.15
C ALA A 607 2.97 31.70 -8.15
N ARG A 608 3.75 32.04 -9.16
CA ARG A 608 4.07 31.22 -10.31
C ARG A 608 5.57 30.96 -10.40
N PHE A 609 5.96 29.70 -10.34
CA PHE A 609 7.33 29.28 -10.61
C PHE A 609 7.64 29.37 -12.11
N ALA A 610 8.75 29.96 -12.48
CA ALA A 610 9.18 30.13 -13.88
C ALA A 610 10.11 28.98 -14.32
N PRO A 611 9.64 28.05 -15.15
CA PRO A 611 10.48 26.99 -15.69
C PRO A 611 11.34 27.45 -16.87
N GLY A 612 11.01 28.59 -17.50
CA GLY A 612 11.66 29.14 -18.71
C GLY A 612 11.71 30.67 -18.69
N GLY A 613 12.05 31.24 -19.83
CA GLY A 613 12.30 32.69 -19.99
C GLY A 613 11.05 33.57 -20.16
N THR A 614 9.86 32.99 -20.24
CA THR A 614 8.58 33.74 -20.38
C THR A 614 7.45 33.03 -19.68
N ASP A 615 6.47 33.77 -19.16
CA ASP A 615 5.21 33.24 -18.64
C ASP A 615 4.03 34.14 -19.06
N ALA A 616 2.80 33.59 -18.98
CA ALA A 616 1.59 34.27 -19.37
C ALA A 616 0.42 33.91 -18.48
N LEU A 617 -0.50 34.84 -18.25
CA LEU A 617 -1.71 34.68 -17.46
C LEU A 617 -2.92 35.23 -18.20
N ALA A 618 -3.94 34.44 -18.42
CA ALA A 618 -5.23 34.91 -18.92
C ALA A 618 -5.93 35.74 -17.86
N VAL A 619 -6.38 36.94 -18.22
CA VAL A 619 -7.13 37.81 -17.33
C VAL A 619 -8.50 38.11 -17.93
N GLY A 620 -9.55 37.83 -17.13
CA GLY A 620 -10.91 38.15 -17.52
C GLY A 620 -11.31 39.53 -17.07
N GLY A 621 -12.25 40.18 -17.78
CA GLY A 621 -12.95 41.33 -17.25
C GLY A 621 -13.15 42.49 -18.21
N SER A 622 -14.22 43.22 -17.97
CA SER A 622 -14.63 44.45 -18.66
C SER A 622 -14.18 45.74 -17.92
N ASP A 623 -13.61 45.60 -16.73
CA ASP A 623 -13.30 46.73 -15.87
C ASP A 623 -11.87 47.24 -16.10
N VAL A 624 -11.68 48.54 -15.95
CA VAL A 624 -10.34 49.16 -16.00
C VAL A 624 -9.54 48.70 -14.78
N ARG A 625 -8.48 47.94 -15.02
CA ARG A 625 -7.57 47.44 -14.01
C ARG A 625 -6.13 47.73 -14.37
N LEU A 626 -5.34 47.99 -13.34
CA LEU A 626 -3.89 48.10 -13.44
C LEU A 626 -3.28 46.78 -13.03
N TYR A 627 -2.22 46.36 -13.71
CA TYR A 627 -1.52 45.12 -13.41
C TYR A 627 -0.05 45.41 -13.19
N ARG A 628 0.55 44.70 -12.27
CA ARG A 628 2.01 44.63 -12.10
C ARG A 628 2.48 43.24 -11.84
N ILE A 629 3.73 42.99 -12.16
CA ILE A 629 4.43 41.75 -11.84
C ILE A 629 5.53 42.07 -10.82
N ILE A 630 5.64 41.24 -9.81
CA ILE A 630 6.72 41.30 -8.83
C ILE A 630 7.38 39.94 -8.69
N ARG A 631 8.71 39.93 -8.50
CA ARG A 631 9.42 38.75 -8.04
C ARG A 631 9.10 38.53 -6.56
N MET A 632 8.80 37.28 -6.18
CA MET A 632 8.64 36.92 -4.77
C MET A 632 10.02 36.88 -4.07
N ARG A 633 10.06 37.39 -2.87
CA ARG A 633 11.29 37.55 -2.08
C ARG A 633 11.10 37.18 -0.62
#